data_95e749e76e1ef7b3fabf27dd6a6b82af
#
_entry.id   95e749e76e1ef7b3fabf27dd6a6b82af
#
_cell.length_a   1.000
_cell.length_b   1.000
_cell.length_c   1.000
_cell.angle_alpha   90.00
_cell.angle_beta   90.00
_cell.angle_gamma   90.00
#
_symmetry.space_group_name_H-M   'P 1'
#
loop_
_entity.id
_entity.type
_entity.pdbx_description
1 polymer ?
#
loop_
_entity_poly.entity_id
_entity_poly.type
_entity_poly.pdbx_seq_one_letter_code
_entity_poly.pdbx_strand_id
1 'polypeptide(L)'
;MIRFNQFSLARGTKPLFESTSFVLNPGEKAGLIGANGAGKSTLFSVLRGELHSDGGDFSMPPSWRIAHVSQETPAVDRSALDYTLDGDAALREIEARIAAASAAHDGAAEADAHAAFADADGYTAPARAEALLLGLGFTLAQTRESVASFSGGWRMRLNLAQALMCRSDLLLLDEPTNHLDLDAIVWLEDWLHRYPGTLVVISHDREFLDSICNVTLHLENRQVKRYGGNYSQFEVLRAQQLALQQSAYEKQQKTIEHLQSFVDRFKAKATKAKQAQSRMKALEKMELIAPAHIASPFTFEFRTPDAAPNPMMVMEDVRCGYHADGGAEIPIVERVALSIQNGQRIGLLGANGQGKSTLIKTLAGTLVPLSGHVRDGKGLTIGYFAQHQLETLREDDSPLAHLARLAPDTREQELRDFLGGFNFSGDMATTPVGPFSGGEKARLALALIIWQKPNLLLLDEPTNHLDLETRHALTMALAQFEGTLILVSHDRHLLRATTDQFMLVAKHRLQPFDGDLDDYRDWLLQHAAEQRAAAKADSAASSGAGAGANRKDQKRQAAEERQRLSVLKKPLQTRITKLEKEMETLHAEKARLDAFVADPASYEAERKTELTDAIRKLGDVNTRLETVEADWLAAQEELEQIG
;
A
#
# COMPACT_ATOMS: atom_id res chain seq x y z
N MET A 1 22.29 5.35 12.17
CA MET A 1 21.75 6.00 10.96
C MET A 1 22.40 5.41 9.73
N ILE A 2 21.67 5.37 8.63
CA ILE A 2 22.15 4.97 7.30
C ILE A 2 22.54 6.25 6.55
N ARG A 3 23.75 6.30 5.97
CA ARG A 3 24.23 7.46 5.22
C ARG A 3 24.80 7.03 3.87
N PHE A 4 24.35 7.71 2.83
CA PHE A 4 24.92 7.68 1.50
C PHE A 4 25.58 9.05 1.23
N ASN A 5 26.81 9.07 0.73
CA ASN A 5 27.57 10.27 0.44
C ASN A 5 28.20 10.15 -0.95
N GLN A 6 27.73 10.96 -1.91
CA GLN A 6 28.15 10.94 -3.32
C GLN A 6 28.20 9.53 -3.92
N PHE A 7 27.26 8.67 -3.48
CA PHE A 7 27.19 7.27 -3.85
C PHE A 7 26.87 7.11 -5.33
N SER A 8 27.64 6.26 -6.01
CA SER A 8 27.46 5.92 -7.43
C SER A 8 27.53 4.42 -7.60
N LEU A 9 26.64 3.87 -8.43
CA LEU A 9 26.58 2.43 -8.75
C LEU A 9 26.02 2.21 -10.15
N ALA A 10 26.67 1.32 -10.91
CA ALA A 10 26.19 0.86 -12.21
C ALA A 10 25.94 -0.66 -12.18
N ARG A 11 25.01 -1.12 -12.99
CA ARG A 11 24.79 -2.55 -13.23
C ARG A 11 25.14 -2.88 -14.68
N GLY A 12 26.33 -3.49 -14.86
CA GLY A 12 26.94 -3.64 -16.18
C GLY A 12 27.27 -2.28 -16.78
N THR A 13 26.73 -1.97 -17.94
CA THR A 13 26.95 -0.68 -18.63
C THR A 13 25.93 0.40 -18.25
N LYS A 14 24.88 0.05 -17.46
CA LYS A 14 23.81 0.97 -17.12
C LYS A 14 24.05 1.61 -15.74
N PRO A 15 24.35 2.93 -15.67
CA PRO A 15 24.42 3.64 -14.40
C PRO A 15 23.02 3.74 -13.77
N LEU A 16 22.90 3.38 -12.48
CA LEU A 16 21.67 3.41 -11.71
C LEU A 16 21.66 4.53 -10.69
N PHE A 17 22.82 4.83 -10.09
CA PHE A 17 23.00 5.93 -9.14
C PHE A 17 24.21 6.76 -9.54
N GLU A 18 24.07 8.08 -9.48
CA GLU A 18 25.13 9.04 -9.80
C GLU A 18 25.21 10.10 -8.69
N SER A 19 26.31 10.07 -7.91
CA SER A 19 26.62 11.05 -6.86
C SER A 19 25.45 11.35 -5.91
N THR A 20 24.68 10.31 -5.53
CA THR A 20 23.53 10.50 -4.66
C THR A 20 23.93 10.61 -3.20
N SER A 21 23.28 11.51 -2.46
CA SER A 21 23.56 11.74 -1.03
C SER A 21 22.26 11.91 -0.26
N PHE A 22 22.05 11.06 0.74
CA PHE A 22 20.91 11.14 1.65
C PHE A 22 21.20 10.42 2.96
N VAL A 23 20.35 10.67 3.97
CA VAL A 23 20.46 10.07 5.30
C VAL A 23 19.10 9.54 5.72
N LEU A 24 19.09 8.34 6.35
CA LEU A 24 17.96 7.79 7.08
C LEU A 24 18.32 7.65 8.54
N ASN A 25 17.49 8.22 9.41
CA ASN A 25 17.70 8.15 10.85
C ASN A 25 17.08 6.85 11.42
N PRO A 26 17.56 6.37 12.58
CA PRO A 26 16.95 5.25 13.27
C PRO A 26 15.47 5.52 13.57
N GLY A 27 14.62 4.50 13.34
CA GLY A 27 13.18 4.59 13.57
C GLY A 27 12.38 5.32 12.48
N GLU A 28 13.03 5.88 11.45
CA GLU A 28 12.31 6.45 10.30
C GLU A 28 11.65 5.33 9.47
N LYS A 29 10.46 5.62 8.96
CA LYS A 29 9.71 4.75 8.05
C LYS A 29 9.69 5.40 6.68
N ALA A 30 10.53 4.91 5.78
CA ALA A 30 10.77 5.51 4.47
C ALA A 30 10.07 4.73 3.35
N GLY A 31 9.27 5.42 2.54
CA GLY A 31 8.76 4.90 1.27
C GLY A 31 9.77 5.17 0.15
N LEU A 32 10.26 4.12 -0.52
CA LEU A 32 11.14 4.25 -1.69
C LEU A 32 10.33 4.16 -2.97
N ILE A 33 10.22 5.26 -3.68
CA ILE A 33 9.43 5.41 -4.89
C ILE A 33 10.28 5.78 -6.11
N GLY A 34 9.79 5.48 -7.30
CA GLY A 34 10.43 5.75 -8.58
C GLY A 34 9.95 4.82 -9.67
N ALA A 35 10.25 5.12 -10.92
CA ALA A 35 9.85 4.33 -12.07
C ALA A 35 10.35 2.87 -11.99
N ASN A 36 9.68 1.97 -12.72
CA ASN A 36 10.14 0.59 -12.84
C ASN A 36 11.51 0.54 -13.54
N GLY A 37 12.42 -0.30 -13.02
CA GLY A 37 13.80 -0.39 -13.53
C GLY A 37 14.70 0.80 -13.17
N ALA A 38 14.27 1.75 -12.32
CA ALA A 38 15.08 2.87 -11.86
C ALA A 38 16.22 2.45 -10.91
N GLY A 39 16.11 1.29 -10.26
CA GLY A 39 17.13 0.78 -9.34
C GLY A 39 16.67 0.62 -7.89
N LYS A 40 15.35 0.61 -7.61
CA LYS A 40 14.80 0.45 -6.24
C LYS A 40 15.30 -0.83 -5.57
N SER A 41 15.13 -1.99 -6.21
CA SER A 41 15.60 -3.28 -5.67
C SER A 41 17.14 -3.36 -5.61
N THR A 42 17.85 -2.63 -6.49
CA THR A 42 19.32 -2.52 -6.41
C THR A 42 19.75 -1.77 -5.15
N LEU A 43 19.04 -0.71 -4.75
CA LEU A 43 19.30 -0.03 -3.47
C LEU A 43 19.09 -0.98 -2.28
N PHE A 44 18.10 -1.87 -2.33
CA PHE A 44 17.92 -2.91 -1.32
C PHE A 44 19.11 -3.87 -1.27
N SER A 45 19.64 -4.30 -2.42
CA SER A 45 20.85 -5.14 -2.47
C SER A 45 22.08 -4.43 -1.88
N VAL A 46 22.21 -3.11 -2.04
CA VAL A 46 23.26 -2.32 -1.37
C VAL A 46 23.05 -2.29 0.15
N LEU A 47 21.82 -2.06 0.60
CA LEU A 47 21.49 -2.06 2.04
C LEU A 47 21.74 -3.41 2.69
N ARG A 48 21.56 -4.52 1.96
CA ARG A 48 21.88 -5.90 2.41
C ARG A 48 23.37 -6.24 2.35
N GLY A 49 24.21 -5.35 1.79
CA GLY A 49 25.64 -5.59 1.63
C GLY A 49 26.01 -6.56 0.48
N GLU A 50 25.08 -6.87 -0.41
CA GLU A 50 25.31 -7.73 -1.57
C GLU A 50 26.00 -6.99 -2.72
N LEU A 51 25.87 -5.68 -2.77
CA LEU A 51 26.47 -4.81 -3.77
C LEU A 51 27.26 -3.69 -3.10
N HIS A 52 28.41 -3.37 -3.67
CA HIS A 52 29.29 -2.30 -3.23
C HIS A 52 29.22 -1.11 -4.19
N SER A 53 29.61 0.08 -3.68
CA SER A 53 29.65 1.29 -4.48
C SER A 53 30.79 1.24 -5.52
N ASP A 54 30.52 1.81 -6.71
CA ASP A 54 31.56 2.11 -7.70
C ASP A 54 32.27 3.46 -7.38
N GLY A 55 31.62 4.32 -6.56
CA GLY A 55 32.15 5.59 -6.10
C GLY A 55 31.33 6.16 -4.96
N GLY A 56 31.96 7.03 -4.14
CA GLY A 56 31.37 7.57 -2.93
C GLY A 56 31.28 6.56 -1.79
N ASP A 57 30.62 6.94 -0.69
CA ASP A 57 30.61 6.18 0.56
C ASP A 57 29.17 5.77 0.95
N PHE A 58 29.05 4.55 1.42
CA PHE A 58 27.87 4.02 2.12
C PHE A 58 28.26 3.59 3.52
N SER A 59 27.48 3.99 4.52
CA SER A 59 27.70 3.57 5.91
C SER A 59 26.40 3.26 6.63
N MET A 60 26.41 2.18 7.38
CA MET A 60 25.34 1.71 8.26
C MET A 60 25.97 1.12 9.52
N PRO A 61 25.31 1.18 10.70
CA PRO A 61 25.85 0.56 11.91
C PRO A 61 26.04 -0.96 11.70
N PRO A 62 27.23 -1.50 11.93
CA PRO A 62 27.55 -2.92 11.69
C PRO A 62 26.77 -3.87 12.61
N SER A 63 26.23 -3.37 13.73
CA SER A 63 25.43 -4.14 14.68
C SER A 63 23.97 -4.32 14.25
N TRP A 64 23.52 -3.59 13.22
CA TRP A 64 22.13 -3.67 12.79
C TRP A 64 21.80 -5.01 12.15
N ARG A 65 20.74 -5.61 12.64
CA ARG A 65 20.12 -6.79 12.01
C ARG A 65 19.15 -6.34 10.93
N ILE A 66 19.31 -6.89 9.74
CA ILE A 66 18.49 -6.58 8.57
C ILE A 66 17.52 -7.74 8.34
N ALA A 67 16.23 -7.44 8.30
CA ALA A 67 15.22 -8.35 7.78
C ALA A 67 14.75 -7.88 6.40
N HIS A 68 14.51 -8.83 5.52
CA HIS A 68 13.95 -8.55 4.20
C HIS A 68 13.06 -9.70 3.75
N VAL A 69 12.11 -9.41 2.86
CA VAL A 69 11.28 -10.43 2.24
C VAL A 69 12.03 -11.06 1.07
N SER A 70 12.20 -12.38 1.08
CA SER A 70 12.79 -13.10 -0.05
C SER A 70 11.81 -13.11 -1.22
N GLN A 71 12.32 -12.91 -2.44
CA GLN A 71 11.53 -13.03 -3.68
C GLN A 71 11.34 -14.51 -4.07
N GLU A 72 12.24 -15.38 -3.66
CA GLU A 72 12.12 -16.82 -3.89
C GLU A 72 11.24 -17.44 -2.81
N THR A 73 10.34 -18.30 -3.23
CA THR A 73 9.40 -19.02 -2.35
C THR A 73 9.64 -20.51 -2.44
N PRO A 74 10.63 -21.04 -1.72
CA PRO A 74 10.97 -22.47 -1.80
C PRO A 74 9.82 -23.33 -1.29
N ALA A 75 9.53 -24.41 -2.02
CA ALA A 75 8.57 -25.42 -1.59
C ALA A 75 9.28 -26.42 -0.66
N VAL A 76 9.37 -26.07 0.62
CA VAL A 76 10.02 -26.92 1.63
C VAL A 76 8.99 -27.76 2.39
N ASP A 77 9.38 -28.96 2.80
CA ASP A 77 8.54 -29.84 3.60
C ASP A 77 8.73 -29.57 5.10
N ARG A 78 8.27 -28.38 5.51
CA ARG A 78 8.25 -27.90 6.91
C ARG A 78 6.92 -27.24 7.18
N SER A 79 6.47 -27.23 8.44
CA SER A 79 5.23 -26.54 8.79
C SER A 79 5.34 -25.02 8.56
N ALA A 80 4.23 -24.36 8.21
CA ALA A 80 4.18 -22.92 8.07
C ALA A 80 4.66 -22.18 9.33
N LEU A 81 4.33 -22.72 10.51
CA LEU A 81 4.76 -22.19 11.81
C LEU A 81 6.28 -22.27 11.97
N ASP A 82 6.90 -23.43 11.71
CA ASP A 82 8.35 -23.60 11.82
C ASP A 82 9.10 -22.75 10.81
N TYR A 83 8.57 -22.66 9.59
CA TYR A 83 9.13 -21.79 8.55
C TYR A 83 9.13 -20.31 8.97
N THR A 84 8.06 -19.87 9.62
CA THR A 84 7.99 -18.49 10.16
C THR A 84 8.99 -18.27 11.28
N LEU A 85 9.14 -19.24 12.20
CA LEU A 85 10.12 -19.19 13.30
C LEU A 85 11.56 -19.09 12.80
N ASP A 86 11.89 -19.65 11.64
CA ASP A 86 13.23 -19.54 11.03
C ASP A 86 13.64 -18.10 10.71
N GLY A 87 12.70 -17.18 10.69
CA GLY A 87 12.98 -15.74 10.57
C GLY A 87 13.77 -15.16 11.76
N ASP A 88 13.66 -15.75 12.95
CA ASP A 88 14.48 -15.38 14.11
C ASP A 88 15.70 -16.34 14.23
N ALA A 89 16.69 -16.13 13.36
CA ALA A 89 17.90 -16.96 13.28
C ALA A 89 18.62 -17.05 14.62
N ALA A 90 18.67 -15.95 15.40
CA ALA A 90 19.28 -15.96 16.73
C ALA A 90 18.57 -16.92 17.70
N LEU A 91 17.24 -16.98 17.63
CA LEU A 91 16.45 -17.93 18.40
C LEU A 91 16.77 -19.37 17.99
N ARG A 92 16.87 -19.66 16.69
CA ARG A 92 17.22 -21.00 16.17
C ARG A 92 18.64 -21.43 16.57
N GLU A 93 19.59 -20.51 16.64
CA GLU A 93 20.93 -20.79 17.15
C GLU A 93 20.90 -21.16 18.65
N ILE A 94 20.07 -20.50 19.44
CA ILE A 94 19.90 -20.83 20.86
C ILE A 94 19.23 -22.20 21.01
N GLU A 95 18.18 -22.51 20.22
CA GLU A 95 17.55 -23.84 20.21
C GLU A 95 18.55 -24.95 19.84
N ALA A 96 19.40 -24.71 18.84
CA ALA A 96 20.46 -25.65 18.47
C ALA A 96 21.49 -25.84 19.59
N ARG A 97 21.84 -24.79 20.34
CA ARG A 97 22.72 -24.88 21.53
C ARG A 97 22.08 -25.69 22.64
N ILE A 98 20.78 -25.50 22.91
CA ILE A 98 20.05 -26.32 23.89
C ILE A 98 20.13 -27.81 23.49
N ALA A 99 19.80 -28.11 22.22
CA ALA A 99 19.81 -29.48 21.72
C ALA A 99 21.22 -30.13 21.81
N ALA A 100 22.28 -29.35 21.47
CA ALA A 100 23.66 -29.81 21.54
C ALA A 100 24.11 -30.06 23.00
N ALA A 101 23.80 -29.16 23.94
CA ALA A 101 24.13 -29.31 25.35
C ALA A 101 23.42 -30.51 26.00
N SER A 102 22.13 -30.69 25.68
CA SER A 102 21.34 -31.83 26.11
C SER A 102 21.90 -33.18 25.58
N ALA A 103 22.28 -33.22 24.29
CA ALA A 103 22.92 -34.39 23.68
C ALA A 103 24.28 -34.74 24.30
N ALA A 104 25.04 -33.71 24.72
CA ALA A 104 26.32 -33.85 25.40
C ALA A 104 26.18 -34.16 26.91
N HIS A 105 24.97 -34.14 27.47
CA HIS A 105 24.68 -34.20 28.90
C HIS A 105 25.42 -33.17 29.74
N ASP A 106 25.67 -31.96 29.16
CA ASP A 106 26.29 -30.82 29.83
C ASP A 106 25.20 -29.92 30.44
N GLY A 107 24.87 -30.24 31.72
CA GLY A 107 23.81 -29.50 32.42
C GLY A 107 24.13 -28.01 32.67
N ALA A 108 25.42 -27.61 32.72
CA ALA A 108 25.78 -26.20 32.87
C ALA A 108 25.54 -25.43 31.56
N ALA A 109 26.01 -25.95 30.43
CA ALA A 109 25.76 -25.38 29.12
C ALA A 109 24.26 -25.37 28.75
N GLU A 110 23.50 -26.38 29.17
CA GLU A 110 22.05 -26.47 28.96
C GLU A 110 21.32 -25.39 29.76
N ALA A 111 21.69 -25.15 31.02
CA ALA A 111 21.11 -24.12 31.86
C ALA A 111 21.41 -22.68 31.29
N ASP A 112 22.64 -22.45 30.86
CA ASP A 112 23.02 -21.18 30.23
C ASP A 112 22.26 -20.95 28.90
N ALA A 113 22.08 -21.99 28.10
CA ALA A 113 21.32 -21.90 26.85
C ALA A 113 19.82 -21.66 27.10
N HIS A 114 19.22 -22.27 28.14
CA HIS A 114 17.84 -21.99 28.53
C HIS A 114 17.67 -20.57 29.11
N ALA A 115 18.65 -20.03 29.84
CA ALA A 115 18.62 -18.63 30.25
C ALA A 115 18.65 -17.69 29.03
N ALA A 116 19.53 -17.94 28.07
CA ALA A 116 19.59 -17.17 26.82
C ALA A 116 18.27 -17.28 26.00
N PHE A 117 17.63 -18.45 26.04
CA PHE A 117 16.32 -18.68 25.40
C PHE A 117 15.20 -17.88 26.06
N ALA A 118 15.21 -17.78 27.39
CA ALA A 118 14.28 -16.95 28.14
C ALA A 118 14.50 -15.45 27.85
N ASP A 119 15.76 -15.01 27.86
CA ASP A 119 16.13 -13.60 27.54
C ASP A 119 15.77 -13.22 26.10
N ALA A 120 15.80 -14.19 25.18
CA ALA A 120 15.35 -14.01 23.79
C ALA A 120 13.82 -14.13 23.64
N ASP A 121 13.02 -14.18 24.72
CA ASP A 121 11.58 -14.48 24.71
C ASP A 121 11.21 -15.71 23.86
N GLY A 122 12.06 -16.73 23.88
CA GLY A 122 11.90 -17.94 23.06
C GLY A 122 10.60 -18.69 23.36
N TYR A 123 10.17 -18.72 24.62
CA TYR A 123 8.92 -19.38 25.02
C TYR A 123 7.66 -18.74 24.42
N THR A 124 7.72 -17.47 24.06
CA THR A 124 6.60 -16.76 23.42
C THR A 124 6.69 -16.78 21.88
N ALA A 125 7.81 -17.19 21.33
CA ALA A 125 8.07 -17.16 19.88
C ALA A 125 7.03 -17.94 19.05
N PRO A 126 6.60 -19.16 19.44
CA PRO A 126 5.55 -19.89 18.70
C PRO A 126 4.22 -19.11 18.66
N ALA A 127 3.84 -18.48 19.77
CA ALA A 127 2.61 -17.68 19.82
C ALA A 127 2.73 -16.39 18.97
N ARG A 128 3.93 -15.78 18.92
CA ARG A 128 4.20 -14.64 18.02
C ARG A 128 4.11 -15.06 16.56
N ALA A 129 4.74 -16.16 16.17
CA ALA A 129 4.70 -16.68 14.82
C ALA A 129 3.26 -17.04 14.39
N GLU A 130 2.49 -17.69 15.28
CA GLU A 130 1.07 -17.98 15.04
C GLU A 130 0.25 -16.69 14.85
N ALA A 131 0.48 -15.66 15.66
CA ALA A 131 -0.18 -14.37 15.56
C ALA A 131 0.14 -13.65 14.23
N LEU A 132 1.40 -13.75 13.74
CA LEU A 132 1.80 -13.23 12.43
C LEU A 132 1.06 -13.95 11.30
N LEU A 133 1.02 -15.27 11.34
CA LEU A 133 0.33 -16.08 10.32
C LEU A 133 -1.17 -15.80 10.30
N LEU A 134 -1.82 -15.77 11.45
CA LEU A 134 -3.25 -15.44 11.56
C LEU A 134 -3.55 -14.03 11.04
N GLY A 135 -2.65 -13.07 11.33
CA GLY A 135 -2.77 -11.70 10.83
C GLY A 135 -2.65 -11.59 9.31
N LEU A 136 -1.85 -12.46 8.69
CA LEU A 136 -1.68 -12.54 7.24
C LEU A 136 -2.74 -13.43 6.56
N GLY A 137 -3.77 -13.85 7.30
CA GLY A 137 -4.95 -14.54 6.76
C GLY A 137 -4.88 -16.06 6.78
N PHE A 138 -3.85 -16.68 7.39
CA PHE A 138 -3.81 -18.14 7.59
C PHE A 138 -4.79 -18.58 8.67
N THR A 139 -5.35 -19.74 8.52
CA THR A 139 -6.14 -20.42 9.56
C THR A 139 -5.23 -21.20 10.51
N LEU A 140 -5.71 -21.50 11.73
CA LEU A 140 -4.97 -22.34 12.69
C LEU A 140 -4.60 -23.73 12.14
N ALA A 141 -5.43 -24.31 11.28
CA ALA A 141 -5.12 -25.58 10.62
C ALA A 141 -3.93 -25.41 9.67
N GLN A 142 -3.95 -24.35 8.86
CA GLN A 142 -2.91 -24.05 7.88
C GLN A 142 -1.55 -23.73 8.50
N THR A 143 -1.48 -23.24 9.76
CA THR A 143 -0.19 -23.03 10.43
C THR A 143 0.63 -24.30 10.60
N ARG A 144 -0.02 -25.47 10.58
CA ARG A 144 0.59 -26.80 10.73
C ARG A 144 0.84 -27.52 9.41
N GLU A 145 0.30 -27.00 8.30
CA GLU A 145 0.50 -27.58 6.98
C GLU A 145 1.92 -27.32 6.46
N SER A 146 2.38 -28.21 5.57
CA SER A 146 3.68 -28.06 4.90
C SER A 146 3.68 -26.84 3.96
N VAL A 147 4.77 -26.07 3.94
CA VAL A 147 4.96 -24.93 3.02
C VAL A 147 4.78 -25.36 1.57
N ALA A 148 5.17 -26.59 1.21
CA ALA A 148 5.02 -27.12 -0.14
C ALA A 148 3.57 -27.23 -0.62
N SER A 149 2.59 -27.37 0.30
CA SER A 149 1.16 -27.49 -0.03
C SER A 149 0.53 -26.16 -0.47
N PHE A 150 1.18 -25.04 -0.18
CA PHE A 150 0.63 -23.71 -0.45
C PHE A 150 0.92 -23.23 -1.88
N SER A 151 0.00 -22.44 -2.45
CA SER A 151 0.22 -21.74 -3.70
C SER A 151 1.30 -20.67 -3.60
N GLY A 152 1.82 -20.17 -4.74
CA GLY A 152 2.85 -19.14 -4.78
C GLY A 152 2.51 -17.89 -3.95
N GLY A 153 1.28 -17.39 -4.06
CA GLY A 153 0.83 -16.23 -3.29
C GLY A 153 0.79 -16.47 -1.77
N TRP A 154 0.37 -17.66 -1.32
CA TRP A 154 0.41 -18.04 0.08
C TRP A 154 1.85 -18.22 0.60
N ARG A 155 2.74 -18.78 -0.22
CA ARG A 155 4.16 -18.86 0.13
C ARG A 155 4.82 -17.49 0.25
N MET A 156 4.40 -16.52 -0.59
CA MET A 156 4.88 -15.14 -0.46
C MET A 156 4.44 -14.50 0.87
N ARG A 157 3.22 -14.79 1.34
CA ARG A 157 2.78 -14.38 2.69
C ARG A 157 3.59 -15.05 3.80
N LEU A 158 4.03 -16.31 3.61
CA LEU A 158 4.93 -16.98 4.55
C LEU A 158 6.31 -16.31 4.59
N ASN A 159 6.87 -15.90 3.45
CA ASN A 159 8.12 -15.14 3.42
C ASN A 159 7.98 -13.80 4.16
N LEU A 160 6.84 -13.13 4.01
CA LEU A 160 6.56 -11.92 4.76
C LEU A 160 6.48 -12.22 6.27
N ALA A 161 5.74 -13.27 6.69
CA ALA A 161 5.67 -13.68 8.09
C ALA A 161 7.06 -13.98 8.67
N GLN A 162 7.91 -14.65 7.92
CA GLN A 162 9.29 -14.96 8.31
C GLN A 162 10.13 -13.67 8.48
N ALA A 163 10.02 -12.71 7.56
CA ALA A 163 10.70 -11.43 7.69
C ALA A 163 10.22 -10.62 8.90
N LEU A 164 8.92 -10.62 9.18
CA LEU A 164 8.32 -9.94 10.34
C LEU A 164 8.66 -10.63 11.67
N MET A 165 8.97 -11.93 11.66
CA MET A 165 9.38 -12.67 12.86
C MET A 165 10.78 -12.27 13.33
N CYS A 166 11.65 -11.82 12.41
CA CYS A 166 13.00 -11.36 12.70
C CYS A 166 12.97 -10.11 13.59
N ARG A 167 13.73 -10.13 14.67
CA ARG A 167 13.99 -8.94 15.50
C ARG A 167 15.03 -8.07 14.84
N SER A 168 14.61 -7.25 13.91
CA SER A 168 15.48 -6.44 13.07
C SER A 168 15.52 -4.97 13.51
N ASP A 169 16.66 -4.32 13.23
CA ASP A 169 16.85 -2.87 13.36
C ASP A 169 16.47 -2.15 12.05
N LEU A 170 16.59 -2.88 10.92
CA LEU A 170 16.21 -2.43 9.59
C LEU A 170 15.34 -3.50 8.92
N LEU A 171 14.14 -3.10 8.54
CA LEU A 171 13.21 -3.93 7.79
C LEU A 171 13.07 -3.42 6.35
N LEU A 172 13.33 -4.28 5.37
CA LEU A 172 13.24 -3.99 3.95
C LEU A 172 12.07 -4.77 3.34
N LEU A 173 11.06 -4.05 2.86
CA LEU A 173 9.87 -4.64 2.25
C LEU A 173 9.78 -4.23 0.77
N ASP A 174 9.84 -5.19 -0.14
CA ASP A 174 9.66 -4.97 -1.58
C ASP A 174 8.26 -5.45 -1.98
N GLU A 175 7.36 -4.51 -2.29
CA GLU A 175 5.96 -4.73 -2.67
C GLU A 175 5.21 -5.67 -1.71
N PRO A 176 5.19 -5.39 -0.39
CA PRO A 176 4.60 -6.31 0.59
C PRO A 176 3.08 -6.45 0.46
N THR A 177 2.41 -5.50 -0.18
CA THR A 177 0.95 -5.49 -0.40
C THR A 177 0.52 -6.41 -1.54
N ASN A 178 1.45 -6.80 -2.43
CA ASN A 178 1.15 -7.75 -3.48
C ASN A 178 0.72 -9.09 -2.88
N HIS A 179 -0.35 -9.67 -3.40
CA HIS A 179 -0.94 -10.94 -2.94
C HIS A 179 -1.59 -10.92 -1.54
N LEU A 180 -1.66 -9.75 -0.87
CA LEU A 180 -2.43 -9.57 0.35
C LEU A 180 -3.85 -9.14 0.00
N ASP A 181 -4.82 -9.59 0.78
CA ASP A 181 -6.18 -9.03 0.78
C ASP A 181 -6.25 -7.79 1.68
N LEU A 182 -7.34 -7.06 1.59
CA LEU A 182 -7.53 -5.84 2.38
C LEU A 182 -7.38 -6.09 3.89
N ASP A 183 -7.83 -7.25 4.37
CA ASP A 183 -7.73 -7.67 5.77
C ASP A 183 -6.27 -7.77 6.22
N ALA A 184 -5.45 -8.46 5.42
CA ALA A 184 -4.04 -8.63 5.69
C ALA A 184 -3.26 -7.32 5.54
N ILE A 185 -3.65 -6.43 4.60
CA ILE A 185 -3.04 -5.11 4.44
C ILE A 185 -3.30 -4.25 5.68
N VAL A 186 -4.56 -4.15 6.15
CA VAL A 186 -4.93 -3.40 7.36
C VAL A 186 -4.17 -3.93 8.59
N TRP A 187 -4.09 -5.25 8.71
CA TRP A 187 -3.32 -5.86 9.80
C TRP A 187 -1.82 -5.55 9.72
N LEU A 188 -1.25 -5.59 8.50
CA LEU A 188 0.17 -5.28 8.27
C LEU A 188 0.47 -3.82 8.59
N GLU A 189 -0.41 -2.89 8.21
CA GLU A 189 -0.31 -1.46 8.56
C GLU A 189 -0.23 -1.28 10.07
N ASP A 190 -1.17 -1.88 10.81
CA ASP A 190 -1.22 -1.81 12.27
C ASP A 190 0.03 -2.42 12.93
N TRP A 191 0.56 -3.52 12.38
CA TRP A 191 1.81 -4.11 12.83
C TRP A 191 3.01 -3.21 12.57
N LEU A 192 3.12 -2.63 11.35
CA LEU A 192 4.21 -1.74 10.96
C LEU A 192 4.19 -0.42 11.73
N HIS A 193 3.01 0.08 12.12
CA HIS A 193 2.92 1.25 13.01
C HIS A 193 3.61 1.01 14.35
N ARG A 194 3.51 -0.20 14.90
CA ARG A 194 4.13 -0.59 16.19
C ARG A 194 5.58 -1.03 16.06
N TYR A 195 6.07 -1.25 14.84
CA TYR A 195 7.44 -1.65 14.61
C TYR A 195 8.41 -0.52 14.99
N PRO A 196 9.35 -0.73 15.97
CA PRO A 196 10.20 0.32 16.50
C PRO A 196 11.44 0.60 15.63
N GLY A 197 11.81 -0.34 14.75
CA GLY A 197 13.00 -0.24 13.90
C GLY A 197 12.83 0.71 12.71
N THR A 198 13.89 0.84 11.93
CA THR A 198 13.87 1.59 10.68
C THR A 198 13.22 0.74 9.59
N LEU A 199 12.31 1.32 8.83
CA LEU A 199 11.63 0.66 7.71
C LEU A 199 12.02 1.34 6.40
N VAL A 200 12.35 0.54 5.38
CA VAL A 200 12.34 1.00 3.98
C VAL A 200 11.39 0.11 3.20
N VAL A 201 10.35 0.71 2.64
CA VAL A 201 9.33 -0.02 1.89
C VAL A 201 9.24 0.50 0.46
N ILE A 202 9.25 -0.42 -0.49
CA ILE A 202 8.87 -0.17 -1.88
C ILE A 202 7.41 -0.61 -1.99
N SER A 203 6.52 0.28 -2.39
CA SER A 203 5.14 -0.06 -2.69
C SER A 203 4.56 0.86 -3.76
N HIS A 204 3.62 0.31 -4.52
CA HIS A 204 2.79 1.05 -5.47
C HIS A 204 1.40 1.34 -4.90
N ASP A 205 1.14 1.03 -3.64
CA ASP A 205 -0.08 1.38 -2.92
C ASP A 205 0.09 2.72 -2.19
N ARG A 206 -0.64 3.75 -2.65
CA ARG A 206 -0.56 5.12 -2.11
C ARG A 206 -1.05 5.21 -0.67
N GLU A 207 -2.21 4.61 -0.38
CA GLU A 207 -2.80 4.66 0.97
C GLU A 207 -1.92 3.93 1.98
N PHE A 208 -1.31 2.81 1.58
CA PHE A 208 -0.35 2.09 2.40
C PHE A 208 0.89 2.95 2.71
N LEU A 209 1.46 3.63 1.70
CA LEU A 209 2.60 4.54 1.91
C LEU A 209 2.21 5.73 2.79
N ASP A 210 1.02 6.29 2.59
CA ASP A 210 0.53 7.42 3.37
C ASP A 210 0.26 7.06 4.83
N SER A 211 -0.21 5.84 5.08
CA SER A 211 -0.48 5.40 6.45
C SER A 211 0.80 5.16 7.26
N ILE A 212 1.87 4.63 6.64
CA ILE A 212 3.04 4.12 7.38
C ILE A 212 4.22 5.07 7.32
N CYS A 213 4.48 5.70 6.14
CA CYS A 213 5.73 6.41 5.90
C CYS A 213 5.71 7.84 6.46
N ASN A 214 6.81 8.22 7.12
CA ASN A 214 7.08 9.59 7.55
C ASN A 214 8.21 10.26 6.75
N VAL A 215 8.84 9.51 5.84
CA VAL A 215 9.86 9.97 4.90
C VAL A 215 9.59 9.34 3.55
N THR A 216 9.77 10.11 2.47
CA THR A 216 9.70 9.61 1.10
C THR A 216 11.06 9.77 0.42
N LEU A 217 11.60 8.66 -0.09
CA LEU A 217 12.81 8.61 -0.92
C LEU A 217 12.41 8.47 -2.38
N HIS A 218 12.61 9.52 -3.16
CA HIS A 218 12.26 9.52 -4.58
C HIS A 218 13.51 9.30 -5.44
N LEU A 219 13.51 8.18 -6.16
CA LEU A 219 14.56 7.82 -7.12
C LEU A 219 14.19 8.34 -8.51
N GLU A 220 14.82 9.42 -8.92
CA GLU A 220 14.61 10.09 -10.20
C GLU A 220 15.95 10.55 -10.77
N ASN A 221 16.12 10.45 -12.09
CA ASN A 221 17.35 10.89 -12.77
C ASN A 221 18.63 10.33 -12.14
N ARG A 222 18.61 9.05 -11.73
CA ARG A 222 19.73 8.34 -11.09
C ARG A 222 20.16 8.91 -9.73
N GLN A 223 19.32 9.72 -9.12
CA GLN A 223 19.54 10.31 -7.81
C GLN A 223 18.37 10.00 -6.87
N VAL A 224 18.70 9.78 -5.60
CA VAL A 224 17.70 9.62 -4.54
C VAL A 224 17.55 10.97 -3.84
N LYS A 225 16.35 11.53 -3.89
CA LYS A 225 15.98 12.74 -3.15
C LYS A 225 15.12 12.38 -1.95
N ARG A 226 15.49 12.88 -0.79
CA ARG A 226 14.74 12.68 0.45
C ARG A 226 13.75 13.82 0.65
N TYR A 227 12.48 13.48 0.86
CA TYR A 227 11.40 14.39 1.25
C TYR A 227 10.91 14.02 2.64
N GLY A 228 10.65 15.01 3.49
CA GLY A 228 9.96 14.80 4.76
C GLY A 228 8.46 14.65 4.53
N GLY A 229 7.84 13.70 5.23
CA GLY A 229 6.43 13.43 5.11
C GLY A 229 6.10 12.17 4.32
N ASN A 230 4.80 11.86 4.28
CA ASN A 230 4.24 10.72 3.56
C ASN A 230 4.17 10.96 2.03
N TYR A 231 3.59 10.01 1.31
CA TYR A 231 3.51 10.08 -0.16
C TYR A 231 2.70 11.28 -0.67
N SER A 232 1.55 11.57 -0.06
CA SER A 232 0.72 12.72 -0.45
C SER A 232 1.43 14.06 -0.24
N GLN A 233 2.16 14.21 0.86
CA GLN A 233 2.97 15.39 1.12
C GLN A 233 4.13 15.52 0.12
N PHE A 234 4.75 14.40 -0.24
CA PHE A 234 5.77 14.37 -1.30
C PHE A 234 5.20 14.87 -2.64
N GLU A 235 4.01 14.41 -3.06
CA GLU A 235 3.38 14.86 -4.32
C GLU A 235 3.21 16.37 -4.35
N VAL A 236 2.73 16.97 -3.25
CA VAL A 236 2.58 18.43 -3.13
C VAL A 236 3.93 19.14 -3.20
N LEU A 237 4.92 18.68 -2.44
CA LEU A 237 6.26 19.29 -2.42
C LEU A 237 6.95 19.18 -3.78
N ARG A 238 6.82 18.04 -4.46
CA ARG A 238 7.37 17.83 -5.81
C ARG A 238 6.71 18.76 -6.82
N ALA A 239 5.38 18.88 -6.80
CA ALA A 239 4.65 19.79 -7.69
C ALA A 239 5.09 21.24 -7.49
N GLN A 240 5.25 21.70 -6.25
CA GLN A 240 5.75 23.04 -5.93
C GLN A 240 7.19 23.25 -6.45
N GLN A 241 8.07 22.25 -6.23
CA GLN A 241 9.45 22.33 -6.71
C GLN A 241 9.54 22.42 -8.23
N LEU A 242 8.76 21.61 -8.96
CA LEU A 242 8.70 21.65 -10.42
C LEU A 242 8.16 23.00 -10.93
N ALA A 243 7.12 23.54 -10.31
CA ALA A 243 6.58 24.86 -10.66
C ALA A 243 7.60 25.99 -10.44
N LEU A 244 8.35 25.95 -9.33
CA LEU A 244 9.44 26.90 -9.06
C LEU A 244 10.58 26.78 -10.08
N GLN A 245 10.99 25.55 -10.41
CA GLN A 245 12.03 25.30 -11.42
C GLN A 245 11.59 25.81 -12.79
N GLN A 246 10.35 25.56 -13.20
CA GLN A 246 9.81 26.05 -14.47
C GLN A 246 9.77 27.57 -14.53
N SER A 247 9.29 28.23 -13.46
CA SER A 247 9.28 29.69 -13.35
C SER A 247 10.70 30.29 -13.40
N ALA A 248 11.67 29.66 -12.73
CA ALA A 248 13.06 30.09 -12.77
C ALA A 248 13.66 29.93 -14.17
N TYR A 249 13.38 28.79 -14.85
CA TYR A 249 13.78 28.56 -16.23
C TYR A 249 13.22 29.65 -17.19
N GLU A 250 11.92 29.91 -17.12
CA GLU A 250 11.29 30.95 -17.96
C GLU A 250 11.88 32.35 -17.72
N LYS A 251 12.14 32.73 -16.46
CA LYS A 251 12.82 33.98 -16.13
C LYS A 251 14.24 34.03 -16.69
N GLN A 252 14.97 32.90 -16.59
CA GLN A 252 16.33 32.82 -17.15
C GLN A 252 16.30 32.94 -18.68
N GLN A 253 15.38 32.25 -19.37
CA GLN A 253 15.24 32.34 -20.83
C GLN A 253 14.96 33.78 -21.30
N LYS A 254 14.03 34.48 -20.65
CA LYS A 254 13.78 35.90 -20.94
C LYS A 254 15.03 36.75 -20.72
N THR A 255 15.83 36.46 -19.71
CA THR A 255 17.10 37.16 -19.44
C THR A 255 18.12 36.87 -20.53
N ILE A 256 18.26 35.61 -20.95
CA ILE A 256 19.15 35.21 -22.05
C ILE A 256 18.75 35.89 -23.34
N GLU A 257 17.47 35.85 -23.73
CA GLU A 257 16.95 36.51 -24.92
C GLU A 257 17.23 38.03 -24.90
N HIS A 258 17.00 38.69 -23.77
CA HIS A 258 17.29 40.09 -23.61
C HIS A 258 18.79 40.41 -23.76
N LEU A 259 19.66 39.63 -23.12
CA LEU A 259 21.12 39.81 -23.25
C LEU A 259 21.60 39.51 -24.65
N GLN A 260 21.09 38.46 -25.28
CA GLN A 260 21.41 38.10 -26.67
C GLN A 260 21.00 39.21 -27.64
N SER A 261 19.76 39.70 -27.56
CA SER A 261 19.26 40.79 -28.40
C SER A 261 20.08 42.08 -28.27
N PHE A 262 20.56 42.37 -27.04
CA PHE A 262 21.46 43.50 -26.82
C PHE A 262 22.83 43.27 -27.47
N VAL A 263 23.42 42.09 -27.34
CA VAL A 263 24.69 41.73 -27.97
C VAL A 263 24.57 41.86 -29.50
N ASP A 264 23.53 41.28 -30.09
CA ASP A 264 23.31 41.29 -31.55
C ASP A 264 23.14 42.73 -32.10
N ARG A 265 22.42 43.58 -31.36
CA ARG A 265 22.18 44.98 -31.76
C ARG A 265 23.41 45.89 -31.66
N PHE A 266 24.32 45.60 -30.69
CA PHE A 266 25.41 46.51 -30.36
C PHE A 266 26.81 45.94 -30.61
N LYS A 267 26.98 44.70 -31.02
CA LYS A 267 28.25 44.04 -31.32
C LYS A 267 29.11 44.81 -32.33
N ALA A 268 28.50 45.46 -33.31
CA ALA A 268 29.18 46.21 -34.38
C ALA A 268 29.42 47.69 -34.08
N LYS A 269 28.88 48.24 -32.95
CA LYS A 269 29.02 49.67 -32.60
C LYS A 269 30.19 49.93 -31.67
N ALA A 270 31.23 50.61 -32.12
CA ALA A 270 32.47 50.89 -31.37
C ALA A 270 32.24 51.48 -29.98
N THR A 271 31.28 52.39 -29.83
CA THR A 271 30.94 53.04 -28.55
C THR A 271 30.32 52.12 -27.48
N LYS A 272 29.70 51.00 -27.89
CA LYS A 272 29.06 50.01 -26.98
C LYS A 272 29.68 48.61 -27.03
N ALA A 273 30.74 48.43 -27.80
CA ALA A 273 31.43 47.12 -27.95
C ALA A 273 31.89 46.54 -26.59
N LYS A 274 32.42 47.39 -25.70
CA LYS A 274 32.87 46.95 -24.35
C LYS A 274 31.70 46.45 -23.48
N GLN A 275 30.50 47.09 -23.59
CA GLN A 275 29.29 46.66 -22.90
C GLN A 275 28.71 45.35 -23.48
N ALA A 276 28.72 45.20 -24.81
CA ALA A 276 28.32 43.99 -25.50
C ALA A 276 29.23 42.79 -25.11
N GLN A 277 30.54 43.03 -25.03
CA GLN A 277 31.52 42.04 -24.63
C GLN A 277 31.36 41.61 -23.16
N SER A 278 31.03 42.55 -22.25
CA SER A 278 30.73 42.23 -20.85
C SER A 278 29.48 41.36 -20.71
N ARG A 279 28.42 41.62 -21.50
CA ARG A 279 27.19 40.84 -21.49
C ARG A 279 27.38 39.48 -22.14
N MET A 280 28.23 39.36 -23.15
CA MET A 280 28.62 38.06 -23.73
C MET A 280 29.33 37.19 -22.69
N LYS A 281 30.27 37.76 -21.91
CA LYS A 281 30.92 37.06 -20.81
C LYS A 281 29.96 36.69 -19.68
N ALA A 282 28.91 37.48 -19.45
CA ALA A 282 27.87 37.17 -18.48
C ALA A 282 27.01 35.96 -18.96
N LEU A 283 26.67 35.88 -20.25
CA LEU A 283 26.00 34.74 -20.85
C LEU A 283 26.84 33.45 -20.76
N GLU A 284 28.15 33.53 -21.07
CA GLU A 284 29.08 32.40 -21.00
C GLU A 284 29.26 31.85 -19.58
N LYS A 285 29.12 32.70 -18.54
CA LYS A 285 29.24 32.31 -17.14
C LYS A 285 27.92 31.93 -16.49
N MET A 286 26.79 32.05 -17.19
CA MET A 286 25.49 31.75 -16.66
C MET A 286 25.28 30.24 -16.59
N GLU A 287 25.07 29.72 -15.40
CA GLU A 287 24.64 28.32 -15.23
C GLU A 287 23.22 28.15 -15.77
N LEU A 288 23.07 27.29 -16.77
CA LEU A 288 21.79 27.05 -17.41
C LEU A 288 20.90 26.21 -16.51
N ILE A 289 19.73 26.73 -16.15
CA ILE A 289 18.67 26.00 -15.48
C ILE A 289 18.02 25.09 -16.53
N ALA A 290 18.03 23.77 -16.28
CA ALA A 290 17.30 22.85 -17.14
C ALA A 290 15.78 23.07 -17.00
N PRO A 291 15.01 22.98 -18.10
CA PRO A 291 13.55 23.00 -17.99
C PRO A 291 13.09 21.91 -17.04
N ALA A 292 12.01 22.16 -16.33
CA ALA A 292 11.37 21.12 -15.55
C ALA A 292 10.90 20.05 -16.54
N HIS A 293 11.58 18.90 -16.57
CA HIS A 293 11.10 17.74 -17.32
C HIS A 293 9.87 17.19 -16.59
N ILE A 294 8.73 17.77 -16.88
CA ILE A 294 7.45 17.15 -16.61
C ILE A 294 7.31 16.13 -17.73
N ALA A 295 7.70 14.89 -17.49
CA ALA A 295 7.29 13.79 -18.37
C ALA A 295 5.78 13.95 -18.53
N SER A 296 5.29 14.03 -19.78
CA SER A 296 3.84 14.07 -20.02
C SER A 296 3.25 12.87 -19.31
N PRO A 297 2.34 13.07 -18.34
CA PRO A 297 1.78 11.94 -17.61
C PRO A 297 1.16 10.99 -18.62
N PHE A 298 1.45 9.71 -18.48
CA PHE A 298 0.80 8.69 -19.27
C PHE A 298 -0.71 8.76 -18.99
N THR A 299 -1.50 9.02 -20.01
CA THR A 299 -2.97 9.11 -19.91
C THR A 299 -3.60 8.37 -21.08
N PHE A 300 -4.70 7.71 -20.80
CA PHE A 300 -5.55 7.07 -21.81
C PHE A 300 -7.01 7.22 -21.41
N GLU A 301 -7.89 7.07 -22.38
CA GLU A 301 -9.33 7.21 -22.18
C GLU A 301 -10.05 5.99 -22.73
N PHE A 302 -11.14 5.58 -22.06
CA PHE A 302 -12.06 4.60 -22.62
C PHE A 302 -12.88 5.25 -23.74
N ARG A 303 -13.05 4.52 -24.83
CA ARG A 303 -13.93 4.96 -25.91
C ARG A 303 -15.39 4.84 -25.45
N THR A 304 -16.22 5.83 -25.78
CA THR A 304 -17.65 5.81 -25.46
C THR A 304 -18.32 4.61 -26.09
N PRO A 305 -19.06 3.79 -25.33
CA PRO A 305 -19.80 2.66 -25.87
C PRO A 305 -20.90 3.10 -26.85
N ASP A 306 -21.13 2.33 -27.90
CA ASP A 306 -22.11 2.69 -28.92
C ASP A 306 -23.57 2.58 -28.41
N ALA A 307 -23.87 1.61 -27.54
CA ALA A 307 -25.14 1.41 -26.86
C ALA A 307 -24.96 0.53 -25.62
N ALA A 308 -25.81 0.67 -24.63
CA ALA A 308 -25.82 -0.17 -23.44
C ALA A 308 -27.24 -0.67 -23.15
N PRO A 309 -27.47 -2.00 -23.00
CA PRO A 309 -28.75 -2.54 -22.60
C PRO A 309 -29.07 -2.21 -21.14
N ASN A 310 -30.37 -2.22 -20.79
CA ASN A 310 -30.81 -2.10 -19.41
C ASN A 310 -32.00 -3.03 -19.14
N PRO A 311 -31.86 -4.05 -18.26
CA PRO A 311 -30.66 -4.43 -17.55
C PRO A 311 -29.55 -4.95 -18.47
N MET A 312 -28.30 -4.79 -18.03
CA MET A 312 -27.13 -5.30 -18.75
C MET A 312 -27.04 -6.81 -18.65
N MET A 313 -27.21 -7.34 -17.43
CA MET A 313 -27.16 -8.76 -17.13
C MET A 313 -28.05 -9.07 -15.93
N VAL A 314 -28.69 -10.24 -15.94
CA VAL A 314 -29.50 -10.73 -14.82
C VAL A 314 -29.07 -12.15 -14.47
N MET A 315 -28.76 -12.38 -13.21
CA MET A 315 -28.47 -13.69 -12.62
C MET A 315 -29.60 -14.09 -11.67
N GLU A 316 -30.19 -15.28 -11.88
CA GLU A 316 -31.29 -15.79 -11.07
C GLU A 316 -30.88 -17.13 -10.43
N ASP A 317 -30.73 -17.14 -9.09
CA ASP A 317 -30.35 -18.31 -8.26
C ASP A 317 -29.13 -19.07 -8.80
N VAL A 318 -28.11 -18.31 -9.21
CA VAL A 318 -26.91 -18.87 -9.84
C VAL A 318 -25.97 -19.44 -8.78
N ARG A 319 -25.46 -20.66 -9.06
CA ARG A 319 -24.37 -21.29 -8.30
C ARG A 319 -23.10 -21.24 -9.13
N CYS A 320 -22.11 -20.51 -8.62
CA CYS A 320 -20.79 -20.39 -9.23
C CYS A 320 -19.82 -21.37 -8.59
N GLY A 321 -19.06 -22.11 -9.39
CA GLY A 321 -18.11 -23.11 -8.89
C GLY A 321 -17.46 -23.91 -10.00
N TYR A 322 -16.78 -24.98 -9.63
CA TYR A 322 -16.00 -25.82 -10.54
C TYR A 322 -16.49 -27.28 -10.48
N HIS A 323 -16.21 -28.04 -11.54
CA HIS A 323 -16.32 -29.48 -11.54
C HIS A 323 -14.96 -30.10 -11.21
N ALA A 324 -14.91 -30.99 -10.21
CA ALA A 324 -13.72 -31.76 -9.90
C ALA A 324 -13.46 -32.85 -10.94
N ASP A 325 -12.23 -33.35 -11.00
CA ASP A 325 -11.87 -34.54 -11.77
C ASP A 325 -12.68 -35.74 -11.24
N GLY A 326 -13.78 -36.08 -11.94
CA GLY A 326 -14.73 -37.10 -11.49
C GLY A 326 -16.18 -36.60 -11.43
N GLY A 327 -16.44 -35.35 -11.82
CA GLY A 327 -17.79 -34.79 -12.00
C GLY A 327 -18.48 -34.29 -10.72
N ALA A 328 -17.79 -34.30 -9.58
CA ALA A 328 -18.33 -33.71 -8.36
C ALA A 328 -18.33 -32.17 -8.47
N GLU A 329 -19.45 -31.56 -8.09
CA GLU A 329 -19.59 -30.10 -8.05
C GLU A 329 -18.92 -29.54 -6.80
N ILE A 330 -18.10 -28.51 -6.98
CA ILE A 330 -17.50 -27.73 -5.91
C ILE A 330 -18.09 -26.31 -5.97
N PRO A 331 -19.20 -26.05 -5.25
CA PRO A 331 -19.80 -24.72 -5.22
C PRO A 331 -18.92 -23.76 -4.40
N ILE A 332 -18.67 -22.58 -4.95
CA ILE A 332 -17.87 -21.52 -4.31
C ILE A 332 -18.76 -20.37 -3.85
N VAL A 333 -19.67 -19.91 -4.72
CA VAL A 333 -20.67 -18.89 -4.37
C VAL A 333 -22.03 -19.40 -4.76
N GLU A 334 -22.97 -19.37 -3.82
CA GLU A 334 -24.29 -19.96 -3.99
C GLU A 334 -25.38 -18.89 -3.95
N ARG A 335 -26.49 -19.21 -4.64
CA ARG A 335 -27.72 -18.40 -4.64
C ARG A 335 -27.46 -16.95 -5.02
N VAL A 336 -26.67 -16.75 -6.06
CA VAL A 336 -26.41 -15.40 -6.58
C VAL A 336 -27.65 -14.92 -7.32
N ALA A 337 -28.25 -13.85 -6.79
CA ALA A 337 -29.32 -13.10 -7.44
C ALA A 337 -28.81 -11.66 -7.63
N LEU A 338 -28.52 -11.30 -8.88
CA LEU A 338 -27.91 -10.01 -9.21
C LEU A 338 -28.49 -9.48 -10.51
N SER A 339 -28.93 -8.23 -10.50
CA SER A 339 -29.35 -7.52 -11.69
C SER A 339 -28.47 -6.31 -11.89
N ILE A 340 -27.65 -6.32 -12.92
CA ILE A 340 -26.70 -5.26 -13.25
C ILE A 340 -27.39 -4.27 -14.17
N GLN A 341 -27.51 -3.03 -13.72
CA GLN A 341 -28.09 -1.93 -14.48
C GLN A 341 -27.01 -1.13 -15.21
N ASN A 342 -27.41 -0.46 -16.29
CA ASN A 342 -26.48 0.42 -17.00
C ASN A 342 -25.99 1.58 -16.10
N GLY A 343 -24.69 1.84 -16.13
CA GLY A 343 -24.04 2.92 -15.39
C GLY A 343 -23.72 2.59 -13.93
N GLN A 344 -24.05 1.39 -13.42
CA GLN A 344 -23.64 0.99 -12.06
C GLN A 344 -22.13 0.81 -11.95
N ARG A 345 -21.58 1.16 -10.77
CA ARG A 345 -20.15 1.06 -10.44
C ARG A 345 -19.99 0.27 -9.15
N ILE A 346 -19.73 -1.02 -9.28
CA ILE A 346 -19.77 -1.98 -8.17
C ILE A 346 -18.35 -2.41 -7.81
N GLY A 347 -17.97 -2.21 -6.55
CA GLY A 347 -16.77 -2.80 -5.94
C GLY A 347 -17.11 -4.13 -5.26
N LEU A 348 -16.40 -5.21 -5.60
CA LEU A 348 -16.57 -6.51 -4.95
C LEU A 348 -15.56 -6.65 -3.81
N LEU A 349 -16.06 -6.71 -2.58
CA LEU A 349 -15.30 -6.89 -1.36
C LEU A 349 -15.30 -8.35 -0.88
N GLY A 350 -14.36 -8.71 -0.04
CA GLY A 350 -14.27 -10.04 0.59
C GLY A 350 -12.83 -10.54 0.65
N ALA A 351 -12.55 -11.43 1.59
CA ALA A 351 -11.23 -12.05 1.77
C ALA A 351 -10.83 -12.90 0.54
N ASN A 352 -9.54 -13.19 0.42
CA ASN A 352 -9.06 -14.08 -0.64
C ASN A 352 -9.60 -15.49 -0.46
N GLY A 353 -9.93 -16.14 -1.59
CA GLY A 353 -10.53 -17.47 -1.60
C GLY A 353 -12.05 -17.51 -1.38
N GLN A 354 -12.71 -16.38 -1.11
CA GLN A 354 -14.18 -16.36 -0.93
C GLN A 354 -14.97 -16.45 -2.24
N GLY A 355 -14.31 -16.46 -3.41
CA GLY A 355 -14.95 -16.67 -4.70
C GLY A 355 -15.20 -15.41 -5.55
N LYS A 356 -14.56 -14.28 -5.24
CA LYS A 356 -14.64 -13.04 -6.04
C LYS A 356 -14.33 -13.29 -7.52
N SER A 357 -13.15 -13.87 -7.80
CA SER A 357 -12.74 -14.20 -9.17
C SER A 357 -13.63 -15.26 -9.83
N THR A 358 -14.18 -16.21 -9.05
CA THR A 358 -15.13 -17.20 -9.55
C THR A 358 -16.43 -16.53 -10.03
N LEU A 359 -16.92 -15.56 -9.24
CA LEU A 359 -18.10 -14.78 -9.62
C LEU A 359 -17.82 -13.95 -10.88
N ILE A 360 -16.69 -13.23 -10.95
CA ILE A 360 -16.33 -12.44 -12.15
C ILE A 360 -16.18 -13.32 -13.38
N LYS A 361 -15.53 -14.49 -13.28
CA LYS A 361 -15.41 -15.44 -14.39
C LYS A 361 -16.78 -15.93 -14.88
N THR A 362 -17.73 -16.12 -13.96
CA THR A 362 -19.10 -16.50 -14.33
C THR A 362 -19.83 -15.34 -15.02
N LEU A 363 -19.67 -14.10 -14.54
CA LEU A 363 -20.19 -12.89 -15.19
C LEU A 363 -19.58 -12.65 -16.58
N ALA A 364 -18.28 -12.94 -16.74
CA ALA A 364 -17.58 -12.82 -18.01
C ALA A 364 -17.92 -13.95 -19.02
N GLY A 365 -18.70 -14.96 -18.59
CA GLY A 365 -19.02 -16.12 -19.43
C GLY A 365 -17.85 -17.09 -19.65
N THR A 366 -16.70 -16.89 -18.99
CA THR A 366 -15.53 -17.79 -19.07
C THR A 366 -15.67 -19.01 -18.17
N LEU A 367 -16.57 -18.96 -17.20
CA LEU A 367 -16.91 -20.06 -16.30
C LEU A 367 -18.42 -20.33 -16.39
N VAL A 368 -18.80 -21.54 -16.80
CA VAL A 368 -20.20 -21.94 -16.85
C VAL A 368 -20.73 -22.12 -15.43
N PRO A 369 -21.88 -21.55 -15.05
CA PRO A 369 -22.46 -21.76 -13.74
C PRO A 369 -22.85 -23.22 -13.52
N LEU A 370 -22.74 -23.71 -12.29
CA LEU A 370 -23.17 -25.06 -11.91
C LEU A 370 -24.71 -25.22 -12.01
N SER A 371 -25.45 -24.17 -11.66
CA SER A 371 -26.92 -24.11 -11.79
C SER A 371 -27.40 -22.66 -11.81
N GLY A 372 -28.71 -22.47 -12.11
CA GLY A 372 -29.32 -21.15 -12.23
C GLY A 372 -29.29 -20.60 -13.65
N HIS A 373 -29.72 -19.37 -13.82
CA HIS A 373 -29.84 -18.75 -15.12
C HIS A 373 -29.12 -17.41 -15.19
N VAL A 374 -28.29 -17.24 -16.23
CA VAL A 374 -27.65 -15.95 -16.56
C VAL A 374 -28.25 -15.48 -17.89
N ARG A 375 -28.73 -14.24 -17.93
CA ARG A 375 -29.32 -13.62 -19.12
C ARG A 375 -28.60 -12.33 -19.44
N ASP A 376 -28.05 -12.25 -20.62
CA ASP A 376 -27.39 -11.07 -21.15
C ASP A 376 -28.37 -10.14 -21.86
N GLY A 377 -28.19 -8.84 -21.63
CA GLY A 377 -28.90 -7.80 -22.38
C GLY A 377 -28.46 -7.76 -23.84
N LYS A 378 -29.41 -7.49 -24.75
CA LYS A 378 -29.08 -7.41 -26.18
C LYS A 378 -28.14 -6.22 -26.47
N GLY A 379 -26.97 -6.50 -27.02
CA GLY A 379 -25.93 -5.49 -27.28
C GLY A 379 -24.92 -5.33 -26.14
N LEU A 380 -24.90 -6.27 -25.18
CA LEU A 380 -23.87 -6.33 -24.16
C LEU A 380 -22.50 -6.64 -24.80
N THR A 381 -21.52 -5.80 -24.50
CA THR A 381 -20.11 -5.98 -24.87
C THR A 381 -19.27 -5.94 -23.60
N ILE A 382 -18.72 -7.09 -23.22
CA ILE A 382 -17.96 -7.25 -21.98
C ILE A 382 -16.49 -7.04 -22.26
N GLY A 383 -15.86 -6.12 -21.54
CA GLY A 383 -14.41 -6.00 -21.41
C GLY A 383 -13.96 -6.69 -20.13
N TYR A 384 -13.32 -7.83 -20.26
CA TYR A 384 -12.86 -8.60 -19.10
C TYR A 384 -11.35 -8.53 -18.97
N PHE A 385 -10.88 -8.03 -17.83
CA PHE A 385 -9.47 -8.09 -17.42
C PHE A 385 -9.32 -9.13 -16.31
N ALA A 386 -8.78 -10.29 -16.67
CA ALA A 386 -8.56 -11.41 -15.76
C ALA A 386 -7.25 -11.25 -14.97
N GLN A 387 -7.18 -11.80 -13.78
CA GLN A 387 -5.96 -11.85 -12.96
C GLN A 387 -4.75 -12.43 -13.71
N HIS A 388 -4.96 -13.43 -14.60
CA HIS A 388 -3.94 -14.04 -15.44
C HIS A 388 -4.00 -13.57 -16.91
N GLN A 389 -4.53 -12.35 -17.15
CA GLN A 389 -4.66 -11.82 -18.51
C GLN A 389 -3.34 -11.73 -19.26
N LEU A 390 -2.24 -11.54 -18.53
CA LEU A 390 -0.89 -11.43 -19.11
C LEU A 390 -0.43 -12.74 -19.77
N GLU A 391 -0.89 -13.89 -19.27
CA GLU A 391 -0.57 -15.22 -19.80
C GLU A 391 -1.31 -15.54 -21.11
N THR A 392 -2.35 -14.77 -21.43
CA THR A 392 -3.11 -14.94 -22.68
C THR A 392 -2.49 -14.22 -23.86
N LEU A 393 -1.52 -13.32 -23.60
CA LEU A 393 -0.76 -12.66 -24.65
C LEU A 393 0.20 -13.66 -25.31
N ARG A 394 0.24 -13.65 -26.62
CA ARG A 394 1.17 -14.49 -27.37
C ARG A 394 2.55 -13.86 -27.36
N GLU A 395 3.50 -14.52 -26.73
CA GLU A 395 4.84 -13.97 -26.49
C GLU A 395 5.61 -13.67 -27.78
N ASP A 396 5.37 -14.42 -28.85
CA ASP A 396 6.00 -14.25 -30.17
C ASP A 396 5.37 -13.14 -31.01
N ASP A 397 4.17 -12.68 -30.65
CA ASP A 397 3.45 -11.62 -31.37
C ASP A 397 3.79 -10.23 -30.82
N SER A 398 3.79 -9.24 -31.71
CA SER A 398 3.97 -7.84 -31.32
C SER A 398 2.65 -7.19 -30.85
N PRO A 399 2.66 -6.04 -30.14
CA PRO A 399 1.46 -5.26 -29.81
C PRO A 399 0.58 -4.98 -31.05
N LEU A 400 1.22 -4.61 -32.16
CA LEU A 400 0.52 -4.35 -33.42
C LEU A 400 -0.14 -5.60 -33.98
N ALA A 401 0.50 -6.76 -33.91
CA ALA A 401 -0.07 -8.02 -34.38
C ALA A 401 -1.27 -8.45 -33.52
N HIS A 402 -1.23 -8.24 -32.20
CA HIS A 402 -2.36 -8.48 -31.31
C HIS A 402 -3.56 -7.62 -31.69
N LEU A 403 -3.34 -6.32 -31.89
CA LEU A 403 -4.43 -5.38 -32.21
C LEU A 403 -4.97 -5.60 -33.63
N ALA A 404 -4.11 -5.88 -34.61
CA ALA A 404 -4.51 -6.17 -36.00
C ALA A 404 -5.41 -7.42 -36.10
N ARG A 405 -5.20 -8.40 -35.21
CA ARG A 405 -6.04 -9.62 -35.15
C ARG A 405 -7.45 -9.29 -34.64
N LEU A 406 -7.60 -8.31 -33.74
CA LEU A 406 -8.89 -7.84 -33.25
C LEU A 406 -9.60 -6.93 -34.26
N ALA A 407 -8.83 -6.25 -35.12
CA ALA A 407 -9.34 -5.25 -36.04
C ALA A 407 -8.73 -5.43 -37.45
N PRO A 408 -9.01 -6.54 -38.15
CA PRO A 408 -8.36 -6.88 -39.42
C PRO A 408 -8.65 -5.88 -40.55
N ASP A 409 -9.76 -5.18 -40.49
CA ASP A 409 -10.20 -4.20 -41.50
C ASP A 409 -9.68 -2.78 -41.23
N THR A 410 -8.95 -2.57 -40.12
CA THR A 410 -8.45 -1.24 -39.71
C THR A 410 -7.08 -0.98 -40.32
N ARG A 411 -6.83 0.26 -40.74
CA ARG A 411 -5.54 0.67 -41.32
C ARG A 411 -4.43 0.58 -40.26
N GLU A 412 -3.28 0.06 -40.65
CA GLU A 412 -2.12 -0.12 -39.75
C GLU A 412 -1.73 1.17 -39.03
N GLN A 413 -1.77 2.32 -39.71
CA GLN A 413 -1.44 3.61 -39.10
C GLN A 413 -2.38 3.96 -37.94
N GLU A 414 -3.67 3.70 -38.04
CA GLU A 414 -4.63 3.93 -36.96
C GLU A 414 -4.37 3.02 -35.76
N LEU A 415 -3.97 1.78 -36.00
CA LEU A 415 -3.57 0.84 -34.96
C LEU A 415 -2.29 1.32 -34.24
N ARG A 416 -1.31 1.84 -35.00
CA ARG A 416 -0.06 2.41 -34.45
C ARG A 416 -0.31 3.66 -33.63
N ASP A 417 -1.17 4.55 -34.12
CA ASP A 417 -1.52 5.81 -33.42
C ASP A 417 -2.23 5.48 -32.10
N PHE A 418 -3.13 4.52 -32.11
CA PHE A 418 -3.79 4.05 -30.88
C PHE A 418 -2.80 3.44 -29.88
N LEU A 419 -1.92 2.54 -30.34
CA LEU A 419 -0.88 1.93 -29.50
C LEU A 419 0.10 2.97 -28.98
N GLY A 420 0.39 4.02 -29.75
CA GLY A 420 1.19 5.16 -29.31
C GLY A 420 0.62 5.85 -28.06
N GLY A 421 -0.71 5.95 -27.96
CA GLY A 421 -1.40 6.45 -26.76
C GLY A 421 -1.18 5.58 -25.51
N PHE A 422 -0.76 4.32 -25.68
CA PHE A 422 -0.40 3.40 -24.61
C PHE A 422 1.13 3.24 -24.44
N ASN A 423 1.92 4.19 -24.96
CA ASN A 423 3.38 4.17 -24.95
C ASN A 423 4.01 2.99 -25.71
N PHE A 424 3.32 2.43 -26.73
CA PHE A 424 3.87 1.48 -27.68
C PHE A 424 4.18 2.18 -29.00
N SER A 425 5.25 2.98 -29.05
CA SER A 425 5.65 3.74 -30.23
C SER A 425 6.90 3.18 -30.89
N GLY A 426 7.10 3.49 -32.17
CA GLY A 426 8.28 3.07 -32.93
C GLY A 426 8.47 1.56 -32.97
N ASP A 427 9.68 1.10 -32.67
CA ASP A 427 10.05 -0.31 -32.68
C ASP A 427 9.30 -1.14 -31.64
N MET A 428 8.89 -0.52 -30.52
CA MET A 428 8.18 -1.21 -29.45
C MET A 428 6.82 -1.74 -29.91
N ALA A 429 6.14 -1.07 -30.85
CA ALA A 429 4.89 -1.55 -31.42
C ALA A 429 5.04 -2.84 -32.24
N THR A 430 6.23 -3.11 -32.76
CA THR A 430 6.54 -4.25 -33.64
C THR A 430 7.42 -5.31 -32.99
N THR A 431 7.96 -5.04 -31.81
CA THR A 431 8.76 -6.00 -31.03
C THR A 431 7.86 -7.07 -30.40
N PRO A 432 8.27 -8.36 -30.41
CA PRO A 432 7.56 -9.42 -29.69
C PRO A 432 7.33 -9.10 -28.22
N VAL A 433 6.19 -9.51 -27.66
CA VAL A 433 5.76 -9.16 -26.28
C VAL A 433 6.51 -9.98 -25.22
N GLY A 434 7.14 -11.10 -25.58
CA GLY A 434 7.83 -11.97 -24.63
C GLY A 434 8.76 -11.24 -23.65
N PRO A 435 9.70 -10.39 -24.11
CA PRO A 435 10.64 -9.64 -23.27
C PRO A 435 10.02 -8.50 -22.45
N PHE A 436 8.75 -8.17 -22.66
CA PHE A 436 8.10 -7.05 -21.99
C PHE A 436 7.94 -7.30 -20.48
N SER A 437 8.10 -6.24 -19.70
CA SER A 437 7.80 -6.26 -18.28
C SER A 437 6.31 -6.54 -18.01
N GLY A 438 5.98 -7.03 -16.81
CA GLY A 438 4.59 -7.26 -16.42
C GLY A 438 3.70 -6.02 -16.59
N GLY A 439 4.23 -4.82 -16.28
CA GLY A 439 3.51 -3.55 -16.47
C GLY A 439 3.25 -3.20 -17.94
N GLU A 440 4.21 -3.48 -18.83
CA GLU A 440 4.04 -3.30 -20.28
C GLU A 440 3.01 -4.28 -20.84
N LYS A 441 3.07 -5.56 -20.43
CA LYS A 441 2.07 -6.57 -20.80
C LYS A 441 0.66 -6.16 -20.32
N ALA A 442 0.53 -5.64 -19.10
CA ALA A 442 -0.74 -5.18 -18.55
C ALA A 442 -1.30 -3.97 -19.31
N ARG A 443 -0.45 -2.99 -19.67
CA ARG A 443 -0.86 -1.86 -20.53
C ARG A 443 -1.36 -2.33 -21.89
N LEU A 444 -0.70 -3.33 -22.50
CA LEU A 444 -1.15 -3.90 -23.75
C LEU A 444 -2.51 -4.57 -23.60
N ALA A 445 -2.69 -5.39 -22.56
CA ALA A 445 -3.97 -6.05 -22.29
C ALA A 445 -5.12 -5.04 -22.12
N LEU A 446 -4.87 -3.94 -21.38
CA LEU A 446 -5.83 -2.84 -21.26
C LEU A 446 -6.12 -2.18 -22.61
N ALA A 447 -5.11 -1.91 -23.43
CA ALA A 447 -5.31 -1.36 -24.77
C ALA A 447 -6.19 -2.24 -25.65
N LEU A 448 -6.00 -3.56 -25.62
CA LEU A 448 -6.82 -4.52 -26.38
C LEU A 448 -8.28 -4.54 -25.92
N ILE A 449 -8.54 -4.38 -24.60
CA ILE A 449 -9.89 -4.28 -24.04
C ILE A 449 -10.56 -2.97 -24.47
N ILE A 450 -9.86 -1.86 -24.34
CA ILE A 450 -10.37 -0.52 -24.67
C ILE A 450 -10.70 -0.39 -26.16
N TRP A 451 -9.92 -1.04 -27.01
CA TRP A 451 -10.20 -1.06 -28.46
C TRP A 451 -11.58 -1.59 -28.79
N GLN A 452 -12.06 -2.59 -28.04
CA GLN A 452 -13.34 -3.27 -28.25
C GLN A 452 -14.57 -2.44 -27.82
N LYS A 453 -14.38 -1.23 -27.25
CA LYS A 453 -15.45 -0.34 -26.76
C LYS A 453 -16.46 -1.05 -25.84
N PRO A 454 -16.04 -1.69 -24.75
CA PRO A 454 -16.95 -2.38 -23.87
C PRO A 454 -17.95 -1.43 -23.22
N ASN A 455 -19.19 -1.90 -23.00
CA ASN A 455 -20.20 -1.21 -22.20
C ASN A 455 -20.33 -1.76 -20.77
N LEU A 456 -19.77 -2.95 -20.52
CA LEU A 456 -19.56 -3.53 -19.20
C LEU A 456 -18.08 -3.89 -19.02
N LEU A 457 -17.42 -3.30 -18.02
CA LEU A 457 -16.06 -3.66 -17.61
C LEU A 457 -16.10 -4.56 -16.39
N LEU A 458 -15.45 -5.70 -16.50
CA LEU A 458 -15.20 -6.64 -15.41
C LEU A 458 -13.69 -6.67 -15.16
N LEU A 459 -13.22 -6.11 -14.05
CA LEU A 459 -11.80 -6.00 -13.74
C LEU A 459 -11.47 -6.80 -12.48
N ASP A 460 -10.61 -7.80 -12.61
CA ASP A 460 -10.13 -8.65 -11.51
C ASP A 460 -8.66 -8.35 -11.24
N GLU A 461 -8.39 -7.56 -10.19
CA GLU A 461 -7.08 -7.09 -9.75
C GLU A 461 -6.28 -6.38 -10.86
N PRO A 462 -6.82 -5.34 -11.52
CA PRO A 462 -6.18 -4.71 -12.67
C PRO A 462 -4.93 -3.91 -12.32
N THR A 463 -4.68 -3.62 -11.05
CA THR A 463 -3.53 -2.85 -10.55
C THR A 463 -2.29 -3.70 -10.31
N ASN A 464 -2.41 -5.04 -10.34
CA ASN A 464 -1.28 -5.92 -10.17
C ASN A 464 -0.24 -5.69 -11.27
N HIS A 465 1.03 -5.58 -10.89
CA HIS A 465 2.18 -5.30 -11.77
C HIS A 465 2.23 -3.91 -12.39
N LEU A 466 1.23 -3.03 -12.16
CA LEU A 466 1.26 -1.65 -12.64
C LEU A 466 2.10 -0.77 -11.71
N ASP A 467 2.92 0.11 -12.30
CA ASP A 467 3.59 1.17 -11.56
C ASP A 467 2.61 2.30 -11.18
N LEU A 468 3.04 3.19 -10.29
CA LEU A 468 2.21 4.29 -9.77
C LEU A 468 1.64 5.18 -10.88
N GLU A 469 2.40 5.46 -11.95
CA GLU A 469 1.93 6.30 -13.07
C GLU A 469 0.82 5.59 -13.85
N THR A 470 1.00 4.32 -14.17
CA THR A 470 0.00 3.53 -14.88
C THR A 470 -1.26 3.28 -14.02
N ARG A 471 -1.11 3.07 -12.71
CA ARG A 471 -2.24 2.99 -11.77
C ARG A 471 -3.04 4.28 -11.73
N HIS A 472 -2.34 5.42 -11.67
CA HIS A 472 -3.01 6.73 -11.71
C HIS A 472 -3.76 6.96 -13.03
N ALA A 473 -3.14 6.63 -14.16
CA ALA A 473 -3.78 6.72 -15.47
C ALA A 473 -5.03 5.83 -15.55
N LEU A 474 -4.95 4.58 -15.04
CA LEU A 474 -6.09 3.67 -14.98
C LEU A 474 -7.22 4.23 -14.10
N THR A 475 -6.89 4.78 -12.92
CA THR A 475 -7.86 5.38 -12.01
C THR A 475 -8.60 6.53 -12.70
N MET A 476 -7.86 7.44 -13.36
CA MET A 476 -8.45 8.57 -14.08
C MET A 476 -9.31 8.13 -15.26
N ALA A 477 -8.85 7.17 -16.03
CA ALA A 477 -9.60 6.63 -17.16
C ALA A 477 -10.90 5.92 -16.71
N LEU A 478 -10.85 5.13 -15.63
CA LEU A 478 -12.03 4.46 -15.07
C LEU A 478 -13.02 5.44 -14.45
N ALA A 479 -12.53 6.52 -13.80
CA ALA A 479 -13.40 7.56 -13.26
C ALA A 479 -14.21 8.28 -14.37
N GLN A 480 -13.65 8.41 -15.57
CA GLN A 480 -14.29 9.02 -16.74
C GLN A 480 -15.09 8.03 -17.61
N PHE A 481 -14.96 6.73 -17.34
CA PHE A 481 -15.66 5.71 -18.14
C PHE A 481 -17.19 5.82 -17.96
N GLU A 482 -17.92 5.95 -19.06
CA GLU A 482 -19.38 6.13 -19.07
C GLU A 482 -20.18 4.83 -19.02
N GLY A 483 -19.53 3.65 -19.03
CA GLY A 483 -20.16 2.35 -18.95
C GLY A 483 -20.34 1.83 -17.52
N THR A 484 -20.78 0.58 -17.43
CA THR A 484 -20.94 -0.15 -16.17
C THR A 484 -19.62 -0.79 -15.75
N LEU A 485 -19.27 -0.71 -14.48
CA LEU A 485 -18.02 -1.22 -13.92
C LEU A 485 -18.30 -2.21 -12.78
N ILE A 486 -17.68 -3.38 -12.84
CA ILE A 486 -17.51 -4.28 -11.69
C ILE A 486 -16.03 -4.48 -11.45
N LEU A 487 -15.58 -4.12 -10.28
CA LEU A 487 -14.16 -4.07 -9.91
C LEU A 487 -13.88 -4.93 -8.68
N VAL A 488 -12.95 -5.85 -8.82
CA VAL A 488 -12.24 -6.49 -7.70
C VAL A 488 -10.86 -5.86 -7.62
N SER A 489 -10.55 -5.24 -6.51
CA SER A 489 -9.21 -4.70 -6.27
C SER A 489 -8.90 -4.63 -4.78
N HIS A 490 -7.62 -4.73 -4.46
CA HIS A 490 -7.07 -4.44 -3.14
C HIS A 490 -6.54 -3.00 -3.03
N ASP A 491 -6.56 -2.26 -4.15
CA ASP A 491 -6.21 -0.83 -4.21
C ASP A 491 -7.41 0.02 -3.75
N ARG A 492 -7.36 0.49 -2.50
CA ARG A 492 -8.42 1.29 -1.87
C ARG A 492 -8.64 2.61 -2.60
N HIS A 493 -7.56 3.25 -3.07
CA HIS A 493 -7.66 4.50 -3.82
C HIS A 493 -8.43 4.31 -5.13
N LEU A 494 -8.15 3.22 -5.86
CA LEU A 494 -8.87 2.87 -7.08
C LEU A 494 -10.36 2.62 -6.79
N LEU A 495 -10.69 1.81 -5.78
CA LEU A 495 -12.07 1.53 -5.38
C LEU A 495 -12.82 2.81 -5.02
N ARG A 496 -12.27 3.69 -4.16
CA ARG A 496 -12.90 4.96 -3.76
C ARG A 496 -13.14 5.91 -4.92
N ALA A 497 -12.21 5.95 -5.89
CA ALA A 497 -12.30 6.87 -7.02
C ALA A 497 -13.27 6.40 -8.11
N THR A 498 -13.58 5.09 -8.18
CA THR A 498 -14.25 4.52 -9.34
C THR A 498 -15.53 3.77 -9.05
N THR A 499 -15.84 3.46 -7.77
CA THR A 499 -17.04 2.70 -7.38
C THR A 499 -17.90 3.48 -6.39
N ASP A 500 -19.21 3.32 -6.46
CA ASP A 500 -20.22 3.96 -5.63
C ASP A 500 -21.10 2.95 -4.86
N GLN A 501 -20.99 1.68 -5.18
CA GLN A 501 -21.72 0.59 -4.54
C GLN A 501 -20.76 -0.53 -4.21
N PHE A 502 -20.95 -1.16 -3.06
CA PHE A 502 -20.15 -2.30 -2.66
C PHE A 502 -21.00 -3.55 -2.48
N MET A 503 -20.45 -4.67 -2.90
CA MET A 503 -21.01 -6.00 -2.65
C MET A 503 -19.98 -6.87 -1.96
N LEU A 504 -20.40 -7.56 -0.92
CA LEU A 504 -19.54 -8.44 -0.12
C LEU A 504 -19.75 -9.91 -0.51
N VAL A 505 -18.65 -10.57 -0.89
CA VAL A 505 -18.60 -12.02 -1.06
C VAL A 505 -18.06 -12.64 0.21
N ALA A 506 -18.93 -13.23 1.02
CA ALA A 506 -18.57 -13.86 2.28
C ALA A 506 -19.47 -15.08 2.55
N LYS A 507 -18.93 -16.11 3.20
CA LYS A 507 -19.66 -17.34 3.60
C LYS A 507 -20.45 -17.95 2.43
N HIS A 508 -19.81 -18.05 1.27
CA HIS A 508 -20.39 -18.58 0.01
C HIS A 508 -21.61 -17.80 -0.54
N ARG A 509 -21.78 -16.55 -0.15
CA ARG A 509 -22.91 -15.71 -0.60
C ARG A 509 -22.43 -14.35 -1.08
N LEU A 510 -23.21 -13.78 -2.00
CA LEU A 510 -23.09 -12.39 -2.42
C LEU A 510 -24.19 -11.57 -1.74
N GLN A 511 -23.81 -10.48 -1.09
CA GLN A 511 -24.74 -9.57 -0.41
C GLN A 511 -24.33 -8.12 -0.59
N PRO A 512 -25.28 -7.16 -0.65
CA PRO A 512 -24.94 -5.74 -0.62
C PRO A 512 -24.19 -5.39 0.66
N PHE A 513 -23.25 -4.46 0.56
CA PHE A 513 -22.56 -3.87 1.70
C PHE A 513 -22.95 -2.40 1.80
N ASP A 514 -23.70 -2.04 2.84
CA ASP A 514 -24.13 -0.67 3.10
C ASP A 514 -23.05 0.03 3.93
N GLY A 515 -22.21 0.82 3.28
CA GLY A 515 -21.11 1.55 3.89
C GLY A 515 -20.01 1.85 2.91
N ASP A 516 -18.99 2.57 3.36
CA ASP A 516 -17.78 2.85 2.59
C ASP A 516 -16.63 1.87 2.92
N LEU A 517 -15.43 2.13 2.39
CA LEU A 517 -14.25 1.28 2.66
C LEU A 517 -13.73 1.42 4.10
N ASP A 518 -14.03 2.53 4.78
CA ASP A 518 -13.66 2.71 6.18
C ASP A 518 -14.62 1.91 7.07
N ASP A 519 -15.92 1.89 6.75
CA ASP A 519 -16.90 1.00 7.39
C ASP A 519 -16.55 -0.47 7.15
N TYR A 520 -16.06 -0.82 5.95
CA TYR A 520 -15.61 -2.18 5.66
C TYR A 520 -14.40 -2.57 6.50
N ARG A 521 -13.43 -1.67 6.66
CA ARG A 521 -12.28 -1.88 7.55
C ARG A 521 -12.71 -2.16 8.98
N ASP A 522 -13.63 -1.36 9.51
CA ASP A 522 -14.14 -1.50 10.88
C ASP A 522 -14.93 -2.81 11.04
N TRP A 523 -15.71 -3.18 10.03
CA TRP A 523 -16.39 -4.48 9.97
C TRP A 523 -15.39 -5.65 10.01
N LEU A 524 -14.28 -5.57 9.25
CA LEU A 524 -13.22 -6.57 9.23
C LEU A 524 -12.58 -6.75 10.62
N LEU A 525 -12.22 -5.64 11.27
CA LEU A 525 -11.62 -5.66 12.61
C LEU A 525 -12.56 -6.32 13.64
N GLN A 526 -13.85 -6.04 13.58
CA GLN A 526 -14.86 -6.66 14.44
C GLN A 526 -15.00 -8.16 14.13
N HIS A 527 -15.08 -8.53 12.87
CA HIS A 527 -15.23 -9.94 12.46
C HIS A 527 -13.99 -10.78 12.81
N ALA A 528 -12.78 -10.23 12.65
CA ALA A 528 -11.55 -10.87 13.09
C ALA A 528 -11.50 -11.07 14.60
N ALA A 529 -12.01 -10.12 15.39
CA ALA A 529 -12.13 -10.25 16.84
C ALA A 529 -13.14 -11.35 17.26
N GLU A 530 -14.28 -11.42 16.58
CA GLU A 530 -15.29 -12.47 16.78
C GLU A 530 -14.77 -13.86 16.42
N GLN A 531 -14.08 -14.01 15.30
CA GLN A 531 -13.47 -15.28 14.89
C GLN A 531 -12.40 -15.75 15.90
N ARG A 532 -11.55 -14.83 16.40
CA ARG A 532 -10.58 -15.14 17.46
C ARG A 532 -11.26 -15.55 18.77
N ALA A 533 -12.37 -14.93 19.13
CA ALA A 533 -13.15 -15.30 20.31
C ALA A 533 -13.81 -16.66 20.14
N ALA A 534 -14.38 -16.97 18.98
CA ALA A 534 -14.99 -18.26 18.65
C ALA A 534 -13.93 -19.39 18.65
N ALA A 535 -12.77 -19.17 18.01
CA ALA A 535 -11.67 -20.14 18.00
C ALA A 535 -11.12 -20.42 19.40
N LYS A 536 -11.05 -19.40 20.28
CA LYS A 536 -10.71 -19.59 21.70
C LYS A 536 -11.77 -20.39 22.46
N ALA A 537 -13.05 -20.21 22.14
CA ALA A 537 -14.14 -20.97 22.73
C ALA A 537 -14.12 -22.45 22.32
N ASP A 538 -13.87 -22.74 21.05
CA ASP A 538 -13.76 -24.10 20.51
C ASP A 538 -12.51 -24.84 21.04
N SER A 539 -11.37 -24.18 21.15
CA SER A 539 -10.18 -24.74 21.77
C SER A 539 -10.36 -25.00 23.28
N ALA A 540 -11.18 -24.20 23.96
CA ALA A 540 -11.55 -24.43 25.33
C ALA A 540 -12.55 -25.58 25.49
N ALA A 541 -13.38 -25.84 24.49
CA ALA A 541 -14.34 -26.95 24.47
C ALA A 541 -13.66 -28.29 24.15
N SER A 542 -12.67 -28.31 23.23
CA SER A 542 -11.94 -29.54 22.86
C SER A 542 -10.91 -30.00 23.90
N SER A 543 -10.46 -29.11 24.80
CA SER A 543 -9.56 -29.45 25.93
C SER A 543 -10.29 -29.89 27.21
N GLY A 544 -11.61 -30.05 27.18
CA GLY A 544 -12.51 -30.20 28.34
C GLY A 544 -12.76 -31.61 28.85
N ALA A 545 -12.03 -32.67 28.43
CA ALA A 545 -12.28 -34.03 28.83
C ALA A 545 -11.27 -34.58 29.88
N GLY A 546 -10.82 -33.79 30.85
CA GLY A 546 -9.86 -34.32 31.81
C GLY A 546 -9.53 -33.53 33.08
N ALA A 547 -10.23 -32.44 33.44
CA ALA A 547 -9.92 -31.75 34.70
C ALA A 547 -11.09 -30.85 35.19
N GLY A 548 -12.14 -31.48 35.68
CA GLY A 548 -13.44 -30.80 35.88
C GLY A 548 -13.70 -30.08 37.21
N ALA A 549 -12.83 -30.10 38.22
CA ALA A 549 -13.13 -29.53 39.55
C ALA A 549 -12.39 -28.22 39.87
N ASN A 550 -11.09 -28.10 39.52
CA ASN A 550 -10.29 -26.93 39.90
C ASN A 550 -10.48 -25.71 38.96
N ARG A 551 -10.99 -25.88 37.76
CA ARG A 551 -11.16 -24.83 36.74
C ARG A 551 -12.43 -23.98 36.96
N LYS A 552 -13.47 -24.55 37.60
CA LYS A 552 -14.70 -23.79 37.90
C LYS A 552 -14.48 -22.71 38.96
N ASP A 553 -13.68 -23.03 39.99
CA ASP A 553 -13.34 -22.10 41.06
C ASP A 553 -12.37 -21.01 40.60
N GLN A 554 -11.39 -21.33 39.75
CA GLN A 554 -10.51 -20.34 39.13
C GLN A 554 -11.25 -19.41 38.15
N LYS A 555 -12.21 -19.95 37.36
CA LYS A 555 -13.06 -19.11 36.48
C LYS A 555 -13.99 -18.17 37.26
N ARG A 556 -14.48 -18.64 38.40
CA ARG A 556 -15.34 -17.83 39.26
C ARG A 556 -14.55 -16.72 39.96
N GLN A 557 -13.34 -17.01 40.45
CA GLN A 557 -12.43 -16.04 41.03
C GLN A 557 -11.97 -15.00 39.97
N ALA A 558 -11.59 -15.43 38.76
CA ALA A 558 -11.23 -14.53 37.68
C ALA A 558 -12.43 -13.66 37.17
N ALA A 559 -13.65 -14.19 37.21
CA ALA A 559 -14.86 -13.41 36.89
C ALA A 559 -15.20 -12.38 37.95
N GLU A 560 -15.09 -12.74 39.24
CA GLU A 560 -15.27 -11.85 40.36
C GLU A 560 -14.20 -10.74 40.39
N GLU A 561 -12.97 -11.06 40.06
CA GLU A 561 -11.87 -10.09 39.97
C GLU A 561 -12.03 -9.12 38.78
N ARG A 562 -12.45 -9.62 37.59
CA ARG A 562 -12.82 -8.76 36.46
C ARG A 562 -14.00 -7.86 36.73
N GLN A 563 -14.98 -8.35 37.48
CA GLN A 563 -16.15 -7.56 37.86
C GLN A 563 -15.78 -6.48 38.89
N ARG A 564 -14.87 -6.78 39.83
CA ARG A 564 -14.29 -5.77 40.76
C ARG A 564 -13.49 -4.71 40.03
N LEU A 565 -12.60 -5.12 39.11
CA LEU A 565 -11.80 -4.20 38.26
C LEU A 565 -12.69 -3.32 37.38
N SER A 566 -13.76 -3.88 36.79
CA SER A 566 -14.70 -3.14 35.96
C SER A 566 -15.48 -2.09 36.78
N VAL A 567 -15.87 -2.40 38.02
CA VAL A 567 -16.54 -1.46 38.91
C VAL A 567 -15.62 -0.31 39.33
N LEU A 568 -14.34 -0.55 39.48
CA LEU A 568 -13.33 0.46 39.82
C LEU A 568 -12.96 1.33 38.61
N LYS A 569 -12.86 0.74 37.40
CA LYS A 569 -12.47 1.43 36.15
C LYS A 569 -13.59 2.33 35.59
N LYS A 570 -14.85 1.92 35.71
CA LYS A 570 -16.00 2.62 35.12
C LYS A 570 -16.16 4.08 35.57
N PRO A 571 -16.02 4.45 36.85
CA PRO A 571 -16.10 5.85 37.26
C PRO A 571 -14.94 6.70 36.77
N LEU A 572 -13.73 6.13 36.69
CA LEU A 572 -12.56 6.83 36.15
C LEU A 572 -12.68 7.05 34.65
N GLN A 573 -13.11 6.06 33.87
CA GLN A 573 -13.40 6.22 32.44
C GLN A 573 -14.46 7.30 32.18
N THR A 574 -15.53 7.34 33.01
CA THR A 574 -16.55 8.39 32.88
C THR A 574 -15.99 9.77 33.22
N ARG A 575 -15.08 9.87 34.20
CA ARG A 575 -14.38 11.12 34.55
C ARG A 575 -13.46 11.58 33.42
N ILE A 576 -12.69 10.69 32.84
CA ILE A 576 -11.79 10.96 31.70
C ILE A 576 -12.61 11.49 30.51
N THR A 577 -13.66 10.79 30.08
CA THR A 577 -14.50 11.22 28.96
C THR A 577 -15.15 12.60 29.22
N LYS A 578 -15.48 12.93 30.49
CA LYS A 578 -16.03 14.25 30.84
C LYS A 578 -14.97 15.35 30.73
N LEU A 579 -13.73 15.07 31.16
CA LEU A 579 -12.61 16.00 31.06
C LEU A 579 -12.20 16.24 29.63
N GLU A 580 -12.17 15.19 28.79
CA GLU A 580 -11.90 15.28 27.33
C GLU A 580 -12.89 16.20 26.63
N LYS A 581 -14.17 16.07 26.97
CA LYS A 581 -15.24 16.92 26.42
C LYS A 581 -15.14 18.38 26.88
N GLU A 582 -14.67 18.60 28.11
CA GLU A 582 -14.42 19.95 28.65
C GLU A 582 -13.18 20.57 27.97
N MET A 583 -12.12 19.80 27.75
CA MET A 583 -10.94 20.22 26.99
C MET A 583 -11.27 20.61 25.53
N GLU A 584 -12.07 19.82 24.84
CA GLU A 584 -12.52 20.11 23.48
C GLU A 584 -13.28 21.44 23.39
N THR A 585 -14.17 21.71 24.34
CA THR A 585 -14.91 22.98 24.40
C THR A 585 -14.00 24.17 24.68
N LEU A 586 -13.03 24.01 25.61
CA LEU A 586 -12.06 25.05 25.94
C LEU A 586 -11.09 25.34 24.80
N HIS A 587 -10.65 24.31 24.05
CA HIS A 587 -9.85 24.50 22.86
C HIS A 587 -10.58 25.25 21.74
N ALA A 588 -11.87 24.94 21.54
CA ALA A 588 -12.69 25.66 20.56
C ALA A 588 -12.91 27.14 20.96
N GLU A 589 -13.10 27.42 22.26
CA GLU A 589 -13.23 28.79 22.78
C GLU A 589 -11.90 29.54 22.67
N LYS A 590 -10.78 28.90 23.00
CA LYS A 590 -9.42 29.46 22.84
C LYS A 590 -9.16 29.83 21.37
N ALA A 591 -9.39 28.93 20.43
CA ALA A 591 -9.20 29.19 19.01
C ALA A 591 -10.03 30.36 18.50
N ARG A 592 -11.24 30.53 19.02
CA ARG A 592 -12.12 31.66 18.67
C ARG A 592 -11.60 32.98 19.23
N LEU A 593 -11.10 32.99 20.46
CA LEU A 593 -10.52 34.18 21.09
C LEU A 593 -9.16 34.54 20.46
N ASP A 594 -8.32 33.55 20.14
CA ASP A 594 -7.05 33.74 19.44
C ASP A 594 -7.28 34.35 18.04
N ALA A 595 -8.26 33.86 17.30
CA ALA A 595 -8.64 34.42 16.00
C ALA A 595 -9.08 35.88 16.11
N PHE A 596 -9.84 36.20 17.14
CA PHE A 596 -10.29 37.58 17.38
C PHE A 596 -9.15 38.52 17.78
N VAL A 597 -8.21 38.03 18.61
CA VAL A 597 -7.01 38.79 19.00
C VAL A 597 -6.04 38.97 17.84
N ALA A 598 -5.97 38.00 16.93
CA ALA A 598 -5.10 38.07 15.73
C ALA A 598 -5.66 38.97 14.61
N ASP A 599 -6.93 39.33 14.66
CA ASP A 599 -7.56 40.18 13.63
C ASP A 599 -7.10 41.65 13.80
N PRO A 600 -6.44 42.25 12.81
CA PRO A 600 -6.01 43.67 12.84
C PRO A 600 -7.16 44.66 13.11
N ALA A 601 -8.39 44.33 12.69
CA ALA A 601 -9.58 45.14 12.94
C ALA A 601 -9.99 45.24 14.42
N SER A 602 -9.52 44.30 15.24
CA SER A 602 -9.80 44.28 16.71
C SER A 602 -8.99 45.33 17.49
N TYR A 603 -7.97 45.93 16.87
CA TYR A 603 -7.13 47.00 17.46
C TYR A 603 -7.63 48.42 17.20
N GLU A 604 -8.75 48.58 16.50
CA GLU A 604 -9.36 49.88 16.26
C GLU A 604 -9.90 50.48 17.57
N ALA A 605 -9.88 51.83 17.65
CA ALA A 605 -10.20 52.57 18.89
C ALA A 605 -11.60 52.26 19.48
N GLU A 606 -12.55 51.90 18.62
CA GLU A 606 -13.92 51.56 18.98
C GLU A 606 -14.06 50.17 19.63
N ARG A 607 -13.13 49.25 19.36
CA ARG A 607 -13.15 47.86 19.86
C ARG A 607 -12.16 47.56 20.99
N LYS A 608 -11.49 48.58 21.51
CA LYS A 608 -10.45 48.44 22.54
C LYS A 608 -10.96 47.79 23.83
N THR A 609 -12.21 47.99 24.20
CA THR A 609 -12.85 47.32 25.35
C THR A 609 -13.10 45.86 25.09
N GLU A 610 -13.57 45.49 23.87
CA GLU A 610 -13.80 44.10 23.46
C GLU A 610 -12.49 43.31 23.40
N LEU A 611 -11.41 43.94 22.89
CA LEU A 611 -10.09 43.33 22.85
C LEU A 611 -9.52 43.06 24.26
N THR A 612 -9.69 44.03 25.19
CA THR A 612 -9.23 43.84 26.56
C THR A 612 -10.00 42.71 27.27
N ASP A 613 -11.32 42.60 27.03
CA ASP A 613 -12.13 41.52 27.55
C ASP A 613 -11.79 40.17 26.89
N ALA A 614 -11.48 40.14 25.61
CA ALA A 614 -11.03 38.93 24.90
C ALA A 614 -9.69 38.42 25.44
N ILE A 615 -8.70 39.28 25.64
CA ILE A 615 -7.40 38.93 26.24
C ILE A 615 -7.56 38.40 27.65
N ARG A 616 -8.42 39.01 28.46
CA ARG A 616 -8.72 38.53 29.81
C ARG A 616 -9.33 37.13 29.78
N LYS A 617 -10.38 36.94 28.96
CA LYS A 617 -11.00 35.62 28.78
C LYS A 617 -10.03 34.57 28.26
N LEU A 618 -9.10 34.92 27.35
CA LEU A 618 -8.06 34.04 26.86
C LEU A 618 -7.14 33.57 28.02
N GLY A 619 -6.80 34.49 28.96
CA GLY A 619 -6.06 34.15 30.17
C GLY A 619 -6.83 33.16 31.05
N ASP A 620 -8.12 33.41 31.28
CA ASP A 620 -9.00 32.55 32.08
C ASP A 620 -9.16 31.16 31.45
N VAL A 621 -9.36 31.09 30.12
CA VAL A 621 -9.45 29.84 29.36
C VAL A 621 -8.16 29.05 29.42
N ASN A 622 -6.99 29.68 29.25
CA ASN A 622 -5.70 29.01 29.37
C ASN A 622 -5.47 28.41 30.76
N THR A 623 -5.74 29.17 31.82
CA THR A 623 -5.62 28.68 33.22
C THR A 623 -6.57 27.51 33.48
N ARG A 624 -7.80 27.58 32.95
CA ARG A 624 -8.77 26.49 33.07
C ARG A 624 -8.34 25.26 32.31
N LEU A 625 -7.76 25.42 31.11
CA LEU A 625 -7.26 24.35 30.26
C LEU A 625 -6.11 23.61 30.95
N GLU A 626 -5.12 24.33 31.50
CA GLU A 626 -4.04 23.76 32.32
C GLU A 626 -4.56 22.93 33.50
N THR A 627 -5.60 23.40 34.15
CA THR A 627 -6.21 22.69 35.30
C THR A 627 -6.91 21.40 34.84
N VAL A 628 -7.67 21.46 33.76
CA VAL A 628 -8.40 20.30 33.20
C VAL A 628 -7.42 19.27 32.64
N GLU A 629 -6.34 19.70 32.00
CA GLU A 629 -5.25 18.81 31.51
C GLU A 629 -4.55 18.09 32.67
N ALA A 630 -4.25 18.80 33.77
CA ALA A 630 -3.67 18.19 34.96
C ALA A 630 -4.63 17.17 35.63
N ASP A 631 -5.92 17.48 35.70
CA ASP A 631 -6.93 16.56 36.22
C ASP A 631 -7.14 15.34 35.33
N TRP A 632 -7.02 15.52 34.01
CA TRP A 632 -7.11 14.44 33.04
C TRP A 632 -5.91 13.49 33.15
N LEU A 633 -4.68 14.05 33.26
CA LEU A 633 -3.46 13.28 33.48
C LEU A 633 -3.53 12.47 34.77
N ALA A 634 -3.97 13.08 35.86
CA ALA A 634 -4.13 12.41 37.15
C ALA A 634 -5.13 11.25 37.06
N ALA A 635 -6.27 11.46 36.36
CA ALA A 635 -7.25 10.40 36.17
C ALA A 635 -6.77 9.27 35.28
N GLN A 636 -5.93 9.54 34.30
CA GLN A 636 -5.26 8.55 33.46
C GLN A 636 -4.23 7.72 34.25
N GLU A 637 -3.40 8.37 35.09
CA GLU A 637 -2.46 7.67 35.97
C GLU A 637 -3.19 6.77 36.99
N GLU A 638 -4.30 7.24 37.58
CA GLU A 638 -5.13 6.42 38.46
C GLU A 638 -5.71 5.21 37.72
N LEU A 639 -6.12 5.36 36.45
CA LEU A 639 -6.64 4.26 35.62
C LEU A 639 -5.57 3.23 35.30
N GLU A 640 -4.32 3.66 35.01
CA GLU A 640 -3.18 2.79 34.75
C GLU A 640 -2.73 2.03 36.01
N GLN A 641 -2.81 2.62 37.19
CA GLN A 641 -2.48 1.94 38.47
C GLN A 641 -3.48 0.83 38.83
N ILE A 642 -4.69 0.87 38.28
CA ILE A 642 -5.72 -0.17 38.47
C ILE A 642 -5.58 -1.29 37.41
N GLY A 643 -4.78 -1.06 36.36
CA GLY A 643 -4.56 -2.02 35.26
C GLY A 643 -3.60 -3.04 35.55
#